data_3260ee526c3b54ede94fda306ede2ef1
#
_entry.id   3260ee526c3b54ede94fda306ede2ef1
#
_cell.length_a   1.000
_cell.length_b   1.000
_cell.length_c   1.000
_cell.angle_alpha   90.00
_cell.angle_beta   90.00
_cell.angle_gamma   90.00
#
_symmetry.space_group_name_H-M   'P 1'
#
loop_
_entity.id
_entity.type
_entity.pdbx_description
1 polymer ?
#
loop_
_entity_poly.entity_id
_entity_poly.type
_entity_poly.pdbx_seq_one_letter_code
_entity_poly.pdbx_strand_id
1 'polypeptide(L)'
;MISVNNLSLYFGGQDIFKDISFMINKGDKIGLVGKNGSGKSTLLKILSSNIDANSGNLSIDSKVLIGYLKQDLDFESGRTVMEEAQTAFQDLIHLKEQMKVLNDELINRNDYETDSYLELITKFNEAEEAFRIRGGHDVHAQVVQILKGLGFSEIDFDRKTDEFSGGWRMRIELAKLLLKKPDVLLLDEPTNHLDIESIIWLENWLEKYTGSIVLVSHDKQFLDAITNRTIELSFCKINNYKASYSKYLELRKDRIEKQKQAKKNQDKYIEHTKVLINKFRAKKNKAAFAQTLITKLERLDIIEVEKEDFSKVRFQFPPAPHSGKISMKLDKIEKSYDDLKVLSNVSLEIVRGDRIAFVGKNGEGKTTLAKIIANEIDFKGSAKPGHNMQLGYYAQNQTDYLDGESTILQTIEAAADFNTSSKVRDILGSFLFSNDEVDKKIKVLSGGERARVSLCKLLLKPANLLIMDEPTNHLDIISKDILKKALLNFDGSLIIVSHDREFLQGLTEKVYEFKNQQLKEHIGDINTFLNERNLADFKQLESLKEGKKSEKDSLHHNHKDQQKKIRKLQNDVSKLEKKINSLESELKEMNNQLLEEKDSQSKDQSDFFKNYQKIQDEISVLVKKWEVSMQKLEDSKV
;
A
#
# COMPACT_ATOMS: atom_id res chain seq x y z
N MET A 1 0.45 22.10 6.31
CA MET A 1 0.44 21.44 4.98
C MET A 1 -0.92 21.57 4.32
N ILE A 2 -1.95 20.81 4.74
CA ILE A 2 -3.32 20.97 4.22
C ILE A 2 -4.28 21.13 5.39
N SER A 3 -5.10 22.19 5.35
CA SER A 3 -6.14 22.46 6.34
C SER A 3 -7.49 22.57 5.67
N VAL A 4 -8.43 21.75 6.13
CA VAL A 4 -9.83 21.76 5.70
C VAL A 4 -10.66 22.36 6.82
N ASN A 5 -11.41 23.44 6.55
CA ASN A 5 -12.19 24.16 7.54
C ASN A 5 -13.65 24.30 7.07
N ASN A 6 -14.60 23.75 7.85
CA ASN A 6 -16.05 23.86 7.66
C ASN A 6 -16.50 23.55 6.23
N LEU A 7 -15.89 22.52 5.62
CA LEU A 7 -16.14 22.14 4.24
C LEU A 7 -17.49 21.41 4.16
N SER A 8 -18.34 21.87 3.25
CA SER A 8 -19.64 21.24 2.95
C SER A 8 -19.79 21.02 1.45
N LEU A 9 -20.39 19.91 1.10
CA LEU A 9 -20.68 19.51 -0.28
C LEU A 9 -22.02 18.81 -0.35
N TYR A 10 -22.83 19.18 -1.34
CA TYR A 10 -24.09 18.52 -1.67
C TYR A 10 -24.18 18.25 -3.16
N PHE A 11 -24.79 17.10 -3.52
CA PHE A 11 -25.11 16.73 -4.90
C PHE A 11 -26.55 16.27 -4.98
N GLY A 12 -27.29 16.77 -5.99
CA GLY A 12 -28.65 16.29 -6.26
C GLY A 12 -29.62 16.41 -5.08
N GLY A 13 -29.41 17.37 -4.17
CA GLY A 13 -30.24 17.55 -2.97
C GLY A 13 -29.84 16.67 -1.78
N GLN A 14 -28.76 15.89 -1.87
CA GLN A 14 -28.23 15.11 -0.75
C GLN A 14 -26.93 15.71 -0.24
N ASP A 15 -26.83 15.90 1.08
CA ASP A 15 -25.59 16.32 1.73
C ASP A 15 -24.59 15.15 1.72
N ILE A 16 -23.40 15.38 1.17
CA ILE A 16 -22.29 14.44 1.23
C ILE A 16 -21.39 14.78 2.42
N PHE A 17 -21.07 16.08 2.59
CA PHE A 17 -20.34 16.59 3.73
C PHE A 17 -21.06 17.78 4.33
N LYS A 18 -21.03 17.87 5.67
CA LYS A 18 -21.60 18.96 6.43
C LYS A 18 -20.60 19.45 7.49
N ASP A 19 -20.04 20.63 7.26
CA ASP A 19 -19.12 21.34 8.17
C ASP A 19 -17.93 20.49 8.64
N ILE A 20 -17.31 19.74 7.71
CA ILE A 20 -16.17 18.90 8.06
C ILE A 20 -14.88 19.72 8.19
N SER A 21 -14.10 19.43 9.24
CA SER A 21 -12.83 20.12 9.51
C SER A 21 -11.76 19.13 9.97
N PHE A 22 -10.59 19.17 9.33
CA PHE A 22 -9.42 18.35 9.71
C PHE A 22 -8.14 18.92 9.09
N MET A 23 -7.00 18.44 9.57
CA MET A 23 -5.68 18.84 9.08
C MET A 23 -4.87 17.61 8.68
N ILE A 24 -4.04 17.77 7.66
CA ILE A 24 -3.02 16.79 7.23
C ILE A 24 -1.66 17.43 7.50
N ASN A 25 -0.89 16.85 8.40
CA ASN A 25 0.45 17.29 8.75
C ASN A 25 1.49 16.49 7.96
N LYS A 26 2.73 16.98 7.94
CA LYS A 26 3.84 16.28 7.31
C LYS A 26 4.09 14.93 7.98
N GLY A 27 4.15 13.86 7.17
CA GLY A 27 4.37 12.50 7.64
C GLY A 27 3.13 11.80 8.20
N ASP A 28 1.94 12.43 8.17
CA ASP A 28 0.69 11.76 8.54
C ASP A 28 0.37 10.64 7.54
N LYS A 29 0.09 9.44 8.04
CA LYS A 29 -0.39 8.30 7.25
C LYS A 29 -1.83 8.00 7.63
N ILE A 30 -2.77 8.52 6.85
CA ILE A 30 -4.19 8.57 7.17
C ILE A 30 -4.94 7.51 6.37
N GLY A 31 -5.68 6.63 7.06
CA GLY A 31 -6.69 5.78 6.46
C GLY A 31 -8.04 6.50 6.44
N LEU A 32 -8.57 6.74 5.25
CA LEU A 32 -9.90 7.33 5.07
C LEU A 32 -10.94 6.21 4.90
N VAL A 33 -11.80 6.04 5.89
CA VAL A 33 -12.76 4.93 5.96
C VAL A 33 -14.20 5.41 6.02
N GLY A 34 -15.14 4.57 5.62
CA GLY A 34 -16.58 4.87 5.61
C GLY A 34 -17.33 3.93 4.68
N LYS A 35 -18.67 3.93 4.76
CA LYS A 35 -19.53 3.13 3.87
C LYS A 35 -19.32 3.53 2.40
N ASN A 36 -19.66 2.63 1.46
CA ASN A 36 -19.71 3.00 0.05
C ASN A 36 -20.73 4.13 -0.15
N GLY A 37 -20.36 5.11 -1.01
CA GLY A 37 -21.18 6.32 -1.20
C GLY A 37 -21.03 7.38 -0.11
N SER A 38 -20.20 7.20 0.93
CA SER A 38 -19.98 8.24 1.96
C SER A 38 -19.15 9.44 1.50
N GLY A 39 -18.66 9.45 0.26
CA GLY A 39 -17.90 10.56 -0.29
C GLY A 39 -16.38 10.45 -0.17
N LYS A 40 -15.80 9.26 0.12
CA LYS A 40 -14.34 9.07 0.26
C LYS A 40 -13.58 9.57 -0.97
N SER A 41 -13.90 9.06 -2.15
CA SER A 41 -13.28 9.47 -3.42
C SER A 41 -13.54 10.93 -3.75
N THR A 42 -14.72 11.45 -3.40
CA THR A 42 -15.06 12.87 -3.58
C THR A 42 -14.19 13.76 -2.71
N LEU A 43 -13.93 13.36 -1.46
CA LEU A 43 -13.01 14.10 -0.59
C LEU A 43 -11.58 14.12 -1.14
N LEU A 44 -11.08 13.00 -1.67
CA LEU A 44 -9.77 12.96 -2.33
C LEU A 44 -9.71 13.89 -3.56
N LYS A 45 -10.79 13.93 -4.36
CA LYS A 45 -10.91 14.85 -5.51
C LYS A 45 -10.91 16.32 -5.08
N ILE A 46 -11.53 16.66 -3.94
CA ILE A 46 -11.49 18.03 -3.39
C ILE A 46 -10.06 18.35 -2.90
N LEU A 47 -9.43 17.44 -2.15
CA LEU A 47 -8.05 17.65 -1.67
C LEU A 47 -7.04 17.81 -2.81
N SER A 48 -7.29 17.19 -3.97
CA SER A 48 -6.48 17.34 -5.19
C SER A 48 -6.90 18.52 -6.07
N SER A 49 -7.84 19.36 -5.61
CA SER A 49 -8.39 20.52 -6.35
C SER A 49 -9.03 20.15 -7.71
N ASN A 50 -9.50 18.91 -7.86
CA ASN A 50 -10.23 18.47 -9.06
C ASN A 50 -11.73 18.81 -8.97
N ILE A 51 -12.26 19.04 -7.80
CA ILE A 51 -13.66 19.43 -7.53
C ILE A 51 -13.66 20.50 -6.46
N ASP A 52 -14.45 21.55 -6.66
CA ASP A 52 -14.68 22.60 -5.67
C ASP A 52 -15.79 22.21 -4.69
N ALA A 53 -15.64 22.61 -3.42
CA ALA A 53 -16.67 22.45 -2.42
C ALA A 53 -17.73 23.56 -2.54
N ASN A 54 -18.95 23.30 -2.06
CA ASN A 54 -20.02 24.30 -2.08
C ASN A 54 -19.77 25.41 -1.02
N SER A 55 -19.19 25.07 0.12
CA SER A 55 -18.81 26.02 1.16
C SER A 55 -17.63 25.50 1.99
N GLY A 56 -17.02 26.38 2.76
CA GLY A 56 -15.81 26.08 3.54
C GLY A 56 -14.53 26.53 2.85
N ASN A 57 -13.40 26.26 3.49
CA ASN A 57 -12.10 26.68 2.99
C ASN A 57 -11.10 25.53 3.02
N LEU A 58 -10.45 25.30 1.86
CA LEU A 58 -9.32 24.41 1.71
C LEU A 58 -8.05 25.26 1.60
N SER A 59 -7.19 25.19 2.60
CA SER A 59 -5.90 25.87 2.60
C SER A 59 -4.78 24.87 2.37
N ILE A 60 -4.07 25.03 1.27
CA ILE A 60 -2.90 24.23 0.89
C ILE A 60 -1.70 25.16 0.85
N ASP A 61 -0.62 24.78 1.51
CA ASP A 61 0.64 25.52 1.47
C ASP A 61 1.18 25.50 0.02
N SER A 62 1.54 26.66 -0.52
CA SER A 62 1.93 26.86 -1.92
C SER A 62 3.12 26.01 -2.39
N LYS A 63 3.92 25.50 -1.46
CA LYS A 63 5.09 24.65 -1.76
C LYS A 63 4.79 23.15 -1.73
N VAL A 64 3.57 22.76 -1.35
CA VAL A 64 3.19 21.35 -1.18
C VAL A 64 2.77 20.76 -2.52
N LEU A 65 3.48 19.74 -2.95
CA LEU A 65 3.13 18.94 -4.13
C LEU A 65 2.17 17.83 -3.73
N ILE A 66 0.97 17.82 -4.34
CA ILE A 66 -0.05 16.78 -4.13
C ILE A 66 -0.06 15.85 -5.33
N GLY A 67 0.05 14.56 -5.05
CA GLY A 67 -0.12 13.50 -6.04
C GLY A 67 -1.43 12.75 -5.79
N TYR A 68 -2.26 12.63 -6.81
CA TYR A 68 -3.52 11.91 -6.76
C TYR A 68 -3.56 10.81 -7.83
N LEU A 69 -3.87 9.57 -7.41
CA LEU A 69 -4.07 8.45 -8.33
C LEU A 69 -5.44 8.61 -9.00
N LYS A 70 -5.45 8.99 -10.28
CA LYS A 70 -6.66 9.12 -11.08
C LYS A 70 -7.18 7.75 -11.50
N GLN A 71 -8.49 7.59 -11.53
CA GLN A 71 -9.15 6.37 -12.05
C GLN A 71 -9.34 6.42 -13.57
N ASP A 72 -9.49 7.63 -14.12
CA ASP A 72 -9.56 7.85 -15.57
C ASP A 72 -8.14 7.96 -16.14
N LEU A 73 -7.83 7.16 -17.13
CA LEU A 73 -6.49 6.99 -17.70
C LEU A 73 -6.41 7.65 -19.06
N ASP A 74 -5.70 8.77 -19.13
CA ASP A 74 -5.34 9.43 -20.39
C ASP A 74 -3.88 9.10 -20.72
N PHE A 75 -3.66 8.07 -21.57
CA PHE A 75 -2.35 7.77 -22.12
C PHE A 75 -2.22 8.31 -23.53
N GLU A 76 -1.08 8.91 -23.86
CA GLU A 76 -0.74 9.17 -25.24
C GLU A 76 -0.45 7.85 -25.96
N SER A 77 -1.16 7.61 -27.07
CA SER A 77 -1.00 6.39 -27.86
C SER A 77 0.42 6.27 -28.43
N GLY A 78 0.96 5.06 -28.39
CA GLY A 78 2.22 4.71 -29.02
C GLY A 78 3.46 4.75 -28.16
N ARG A 79 3.39 5.26 -26.89
CA ARG A 79 4.50 5.21 -25.95
C ARG A 79 4.68 3.81 -25.36
N THR A 80 5.93 3.43 -25.09
CA THR A 80 6.26 2.22 -24.33
C THR A 80 5.99 2.43 -22.83
N VAL A 81 5.91 1.32 -22.07
CA VAL A 81 5.76 1.36 -20.61
C VAL A 81 6.90 2.16 -19.96
N MET A 82 8.14 1.96 -20.42
CA MET A 82 9.32 2.67 -19.93
C MET A 82 9.22 4.18 -20.20
N GLU A 83 8.92 4.56 -21.44
CA GLU A 83 8.76 5.97 -21.82
C GLU A 83 7.65 6.66 -21.05
N GLU A 84 6.51 5.99 -20.90
CA GLU A 84 5.38 6.54 -20.14
C GLU A 84 5.71 6.70 -18.67
N ALA A 85 6.38 5.74 -18.02
CA ALA A 85 6.83 5.87 -16.64
C ALA A 85 7.86 7.00 -16.46
N GLN A 86 8.75 7.20 -17.44
CA GLN A 86 9.73 8.29 -17.43
C GLN A 86 9.10 9.69 -17.51
N THR A 87 7.86 9.82 -18.01
CA THR A 87 7.16 11.12 -17.99
C THR A 87 6.98 11.70 -16.57
N ALA A 88 7.10 10.87 -15.53
CA ALA A 88 7.14 11.34 -14.15
C ALA A 88 8.27 12.33 -13.87
N PHE A 89 9.35 12.29 -14.68
CA PHE A 89 10.54 13.12 -14.56
C PHE A 89 10.67 14.16 -15.68
N GLN A 90 9.56 14.71 -16.15
CA GLN A 90 9.57 15.71 -17.26
C GLN A 90 10.57 16.85 -17.01
N ASP A 91 10.65 17.36 -15.80
CA ASP A 91 11.60 18.42 -15.43
C ASP A 91 13.06 17.99 -15.63
N LEU A 92 13.39 16.72 -15.30
CA LEU A 92 14.74 16.17 -15.49
C LEU A 92 15.03 15.89 -16.97
N ILE A 93 14.02 15.44 -17.73
CA ILE A 93 14.15 15.24 -19.17
C ILE A 93 14.43 16.59 -19.84
N HIS A 94 13.70 17.63 -19.45
CA HIS A 94 13.91 18.98 -19.98
C HIS A 94 15.29 19.55 -19.63
N LEU A 95 15.76 19.35 -18.37
CA LEU A 95 17.12 19.70 -17.97
C LEU A 95 18.16 18.94 -18.79
N LYS A 96 17.97 17.65 -19.06
CA LYS A 96 18.86 16.84 -19.89
C LYS A 96 18.93 17.33 -21.35
N GLU A 97 17.79 17.73 -21.91
CA GLU A 97 17.72 18.33 -23.23
C GLU A 97 18.42 19.69 -23.27
N GLN A 98 18.21 20.55 -22.28
CA GLN A 98 18.94 21.82 -22.13
C GLN A 98 20.44 21.61 -22.04
N MET A 99 20.90 20.66 -21.19
CA MET A 99 22.31 20.30 -21.11
C MET A 99 22.87 19.85 -22.46
N LYS A 100 22.11 19.06 -23.22
CA LYS A 100 22.52 18.60 -24.55
C LYS A 100 22.70 19.78 -25.51
N VAL A 101 21.73 20.68 -25.58
CA VAL A 101 21.80 21.89 -26.42
C VAL A 101 23.00 22.76 -26.04
N LEU A 102 23.17 23.03 -24.72
CA LEU A 102 24.30 23.83 -24.23
C LEU A 102 25.65 23.16 -24.54
N ASN A 103 25.74 21.83 -24.43
CA ASN A 103 26.94 21.08 -24.75
C ASN A 103 27.25 21.12 -26.26
N ASP A 104 26.24 20.96 -27.10
CA ASP A 104 26.40 21.06 -28.57
C ASP A 104 26.82 22.48 -29.00
N GLU A 105 26.31 23.53 -28.32
CA GLU A 105 26.75 24.90 -28.53
C GLU A 105 28.21 25.10 -28.07
N LEU A 106 28.64 24.54 -26.92
CA LEU A 106 30.01 24.60 -26.42
C LEU A 106 30.99 23.94 -27.41
N ILE A 107 30.63 22.78 -27.98
CA ILE A 107 31.48 22.03 -28.93
C ILE A 107 31.65 22.78 -30.26
N ASN A 108 30.61 23.49 -30.73
CA ASN A 108 30.60 24.17 -32.00
C ASN A 108 31.26 25.57 -31.97
N ARG A 109 31.64 26.08 -30.77
CA ARG A 109 32.29 27.40 -30.61
C ARG A 109 33.79 27.28 -30.49
N ASN A 110 34.51 28.25 -31.06
CA ASN A 110 35.98 28.33 -31.02
C ASN A 110 36.48 29.57 -30.28
N ASP A 111 35.57 30.38 -29.71
CA ASP A 111 35.85 31.67 -29.08
C ASP A 111 35.97 31.56 -27.55
N TYR A 112 36.86 30.68 -27.07
CA TYR A 112 37.00 30.25 -25.67
C TYR A 112 37.29 31.35 -24.64
N GLU A 113 37.80 32.52 -25.10
CA GLU A 113 38.18 33.65 -24.23
C GLU A 113 37.07 34.72 -24.09
N THR A 114 35.89 34.54 -24.74
CA THR A 114 34.81 35.51 -24.68
C THR A 114 33.97 35.37 -23.44
N ASP A 115 33.46 36.49 -22.89
CA ASP A 115 32.56 36.51 -21.76
C ASP A 115 31.30 35.66 -22.04
N SER A 116 30.82 35.66 -23.31
CA SER A 116 29.66 34.87 -23.72
C SER A 116 29.92 33.35 -23.68
N TYR A 117 31.16 32.88 -23.89
CA TYR A 117 31.52 31.49 -23.76
C TYR A 117 31.58 31.07 -22.29
N LEU A 118 32.10 31.94 -21.41
CA LEU A 118 32.13 31.72 -19.96
C LEU A 118 30.74 31.68 -19.34
N GLU A 119 29.80 32.52 -19.83
CA GLU A 119 28.39 32.45 -19.42
C GLU A 119 27.75 31.12 -19.83
N LEU A 120 28.08 30.59 -21.01
CA LEU A 120 27.56 29.31 -21.50
C LEU A 120 28.04 28.15 -20.62
N ILE A 121 29.33 28.13 -20.25
CA ILE A 121 29.90 27.15 -19.31
C ILE A 121 29.18 27.24 -17.95
N THR A 122 28.93 28.45 -17.45
CA THR A 122 28.24 28.65 -16.18
C THR A 122 26.83 28.08 -16.22
N LYS A 123 26.06 28.35 -17.27
CA LYS A 123 24.70 27.80 -17.47
C LYS A 123 24.73 26.26 -17.59
N PHE A 124 25.72 25.69 -18.28
CA PHE A 124 25.87 24.24 -18.39
C PHE A 124 26.15 23.61 -17.01
N ASN A 125 27.07 24.17 -16.24
CA ASN A 125 27.40 23.70 -14.90
C ASN A 125 26.22 23.82 -13.92
N GLU A 126 25.46 24.91 -13.98
CA GLU A 126 24.23 25.07 -13.18
C GLU A 126 23.17 24.01 -13.54
N ALA A 127 22.96 23.75 -14.83
CA ALA A 127 22.05 22.71 -15.28
C ALA A 127 22.51 21.30 -14.89
N GLU A 128 23.81 21.01 -14.99
CA GLU A 128 24.42 19.74 -14.58
C GLU A 128 24.28 19.52 -13.05
N GLU A 129 24.56 20.55 -12.27
CA GLU A 129 24.41 20.47 -10.80
C GLU A 129 22.95 20.28 -10.41
N ALA A 130 22.02 21.00 -11.03
CA ALA A 130 20.59 20.82 -10.83
C ALA A 130 20.13 19.41 -11.20
N PHE A 131 20.62 18.85 -12.32
CA PHE A 131 20.34 17.48 -12.76
C PHE A 131 20.88 16.45 -11.77
N ARG A 132 22.12 16.64 -11.28
CA ARG A 132 22.77 15.77 -10.28
C ARG A 132 22.05 15.79 -8.93
N ILE A 133 21.72 16.99 -8.41
CA ILE A 133 21.02 17.15 -7.11
C ILE A 133 19.65 16.48 -7.15
N ARG A 134 18.96 16.53 -8.28
CA ARG A 134 17.64 15.89 -8.48
C ARG A 134 17.73 14.40 -8.80
N GLY A 135 18.92 13.79 -8.78
CA GLY A 135 19.12 12.35 -8.98
C GLY A 135 18.95 11.89 -10.44
N GLY A 136 19.25 12.75 -11.43
CA GLY A 136 19.06 12.47 -12.84
C GLY A 136 19.81 11.25 -13.39
N HIS A 137 20.92 10.85 -12.75
CA HIS A 137 21.67 9.65 -13.15
C HIS A 137 21.00 8.34 -12.75
N ASP A 138 20.11 8.35 -11.74
CA ASP A 138 19.47 7.14 -11.19
C ASP A 138 18.04 6.93 -11.72
N VAL A 139 17.53 7.80 -12.60
CA VAL A 139 16.15 7.76 -13.10
C VAL A 139 15.79 6.39 -13.67
N HIS A 140 16.62 5.84 -14.56
CA HIS A 140 16.34 4.56 -15.19
C HIS A 140 16.24 3.43 -14.15
N ALA A 141 17.17 3.38 -13.20
CA ALA A 141 17.19 2.37 -12.14
C ALA A 141 15.96 2.49 -11.22
N GLN A 142 15.52 3.72 -10.89
CA GLN A 142 14.31 3.96 -10.08
C GLN A 142 13.05 3.51 -10.83
N VAL A 143 12.93 3.82 -12.13
CA VAL A 143 11.81 3.39 -12.97
C VAL A 143 11.74 1.85 -13.03
N VAL A 144 12.86 1.19 -13.33
CA VAL A 144 12.94 -0.29 -13.38
C VAL A 144 12.55 -0.90 -12.03
N GLN A 145 13.04 -0.35 -10.93
CA GLN A 145 12.74 -0.86 -9.59
C GLN A 145 11.23 -0.78 -9.27
N ILE A 146 10.58 0.35 -9.58
CA ILE A 146 9.16 0.55 -9.29
C ILE A 146 8.29 -0.30 -10.24
N LEU A 147 8.59 -0.33 -11.54
CA LEU A 147 7.87 -1.16 -12.49
C LEU A 147 7.95 -2.65 -12.13
N LYS A 148 9.15 -3.16 -11.80
CA LYS A 148 9.31 -4.56 -11.32
C LYS A 148 8.51 -4.82 -10.04
N GLY A 149 8.51 -3.88 -9.11
CA GLY A 149 7.74 -3.97 -7.87
C GLY A 149 6.23 -4.03 -8.11
N LEU A 150 5.73 -3.37 -9.14
CA LEU A 150 4.33 -3.40 -9.57
C LEU A 150 4.00 -4.57 -10.51
N GLY A 151 4.94 -5.51 -10.71
CA GLY A 151 4.70 -6.78 -11.40
C GLY A 151 5.07 -6.80 -12.87
N PHE A 152 5.63 -5.71 -13.45
CA PHE A 152 6.12 -5.71 -14.83
C PHE A 152 7.41 -6.52 -14.96
N SER A 153 7.52 -7.30 -16.02
CA SER A 153 8.75 -7.97 -16.43
C SER A 153 9.61 -7.05 -17.32
N GLU A 154 10.88 -7.39 -17.50
CA GLU A 154 11.77 -6.60 -18.38
C GLU A 154 11.28 -6.58 -19.84
N ILE A 155 10.62 -7.66 -20.28
CA ILE A 155 10.05 -7.76 -21.63
C ILE A 155 8.89 -6.76 -21.83
N ASP A 156 8.17 -6.41 -20.76
CA ASP A 156 7.03 -5.50 -20.83
C ASP A 156 7.46 -4.04 -20.97
N PHE A 157 8.72 -3.69 -20.66
CA PHE A 157 9.17 -2.30 -20.67
C PHE A 157 9.14 -1.65 -22.04
N ASP A 158 9.44 -2.43 -23.09
CA ASP A 158 9.47 -1.97 -24.48
C ASP A 158 8.13 -2.14 -25.21
N ARG A 159 7.14 -2.75 -24.54
CA ARG A 159 5.78 -2.90 -25.10
C ARG A 159 5.00 -1.59 -24.99
N LYS A 160 4.12 -1.37 -25.96
CA LYS A 160 3.26 -0.18 -25.97
C LYS A 160 2.19 -0.25 -24.90
N THR A 161 1.90 0.91 -24.29
CA THR A 161 0.84 1.02 -23.25
C THR A 161 -0.53 0.62 -23.77
N ASP A 162 -0.77 0.76 -25.08
CA ASP A 162 -2.04 0.40 -25.72
C ASP A 162 -2.32 -1.12 -25.74
N GLU A 163 -1.28 -1.95 -25.61
CA GLU A 163 -1.40 -3.40 -25.55
C GLU A 163 -1.86 -3.93 -24.19
N PHE A 164 -1.91 -3.06 -23.20
CA PHE A 164 -2.20 -3.45 -21.82
C PHE A 164 -3.67 -3.19 -21.43
N SER A 165 -4.21 -4.08 -20.61
CA SER A 165 -5.54 -3.89 -20.02
C SER A 165 -5.59 -2.67 -19.08
N GLY A 166 -6.80 -2.18 -18.77
CA GLY A 166 -7.00 -1.05 -17.87
C GLY A 166 -6.30 -1.22 -16.50
N GLY A 167 -6.29 -2.42 -15.94
CA GLY A 167 -5.60 -2.71 -14.68
C GLY A 167 -4.08 -2.53 -14.77
N TRP A 168 -3.46 -2.93 -15.87
CA TRP A 168 -2.03 -2.71 -16.10
C TRP A 168 -1.71 -1.24 -16.35
N ARG A 169 -2.57 -0.52 -17.07
CA ARG A 169 -2.42 0.93 -17.25
C ARG A 169 -2.51 1.67 -15.92
N MET A 170 -3.42 1.25 -15.01
CA MET A 170 -3.51 1.80 -13.66
C MET A 170 -2.20 1.59 -12.87
N ARG A 171 -1.51 0.45 -13.04
CA ARG A 171 -0.19 0.22 -12.43
C ARG A 171 0.87 1.18 -12.98
N ILE A 172 0.83 1.55 -14.27
CA ILE A 172 1.75 2.54 -14.84
C ILE A 172 1.50 3.92 -14.23
N GLU A 173 0.24 4.34 -14.07
CA GLU A 173 -0.10 5.60 -13.39
C GLU A 173 0.35 5.60 -11.93
N LEU A 174 0.15 4.49 -11.23
CA LEU A 174 0.68 4.33 -9.87
C LEU A 174 2.21 4.45 -9.87
N ALA A 175 2.91 3.82 -10.83
CA ALA A 175 4.37 3.94 -10.96
C ALA A 175 4.79 5.40 -11.14
N LYS A 176 4.16 6.14 -12.06
CA LYS A 176 4.42 7.58 -12.30
C LYS A 176 4.23 8.40 -11.03
N LEU A 177 3.16 8.11 -10.29
CA LEU A 177 2.86 8.80 -9.04
C LEU A 177 3.91 8.54 -7.98
N LEU A 178 4.33 7.28 -7.80
CA LEU A 178 5.38 6.89 -6.84
C LEU A 178 6.74 7.48 -7.21
N LEU A 179 7.06 7.58 -8.51
CA LEU A 179 8.29 8.18 -9.02
C LEU A 179 8.39 9.68 -8.73
N LYS A 180 7.26 10.41 -8.84
CA LYS A 180 7.18 11.85 -8.54
C LYS A 180 7.45 12.19 -7.07
N LYS A 181 7.26 11.24 -6.15
CA LYS A 181 7.43 11.40 -4.69
C LYS A 181 6.82 12.70 -4.15
N PRO A 182 5.52 12.97 -4.34
CA PRO A 182 4.88 14.21 -3.89
C PRO A 182 4.89 14.33 -2.37
N ASP A 183 4.73 15.54 -1.80
CA ASP A 183 4.66 15.73 -0.34
C ASP A 183 3.43 15.09 0.29
N VAL A 184 2.32 15.06 -0.45
CA VAL A 184 1.06 14.41 -0.06
C VAL A 184 0.61 13.46 -1.15
N LEU A 185 0.48 12.19 -0.80
CA LEU A 185 0.05 11.12 -1.69
C LEU A 185 -1.40 10.75 -1.37
N LEU A 186 -2.30 10.93 -2.35
CA LEU A 186 -3.71 10.60 -2.26
C LEU A 186 -3.96 9.33 -3.08
N LEU A 187 -4.32 8.23 -2.41
CA LEU A 187 -4.53 6.92 -3.03
C LEU A 187 -5.97 6.46 -2.83
N ASP A 188 -6.68 6.23 -3.94
CA ASP A 188 -8.03 5.68 -3.94
C ASP A 188 -8.01 4.25 -4.46
N GLU A 189 -8.20 3.27 -3.56
CA GLU A 189 -8.18 1.82 -3.84
C GLU A 189 -6.97 1.36 -4.67
N PRO A 190 -5.71 1.66 -4.24
CA PRO A 190 -4.52 1.33 -5.02
C PRO A 190 -4.24 -0.17 -5.12
N THR A 191 -4.86 -0.98 -4.26
CA THR A 191 -4.74 -2.45 -4.26
C THR A 191 -5.59 -3.13 -5.33
N ASN A 192 -6.59 -2.43 -5.88
CA ASN A 192 -7.39 -2.95 -6.98
C ASN A 192 -6.48 -3.23 -8.18
N HIS A 193 -6.65 -4.38 -8.81
CA HIS A 193 -5.86 -4.85 -9.95
C HIS A 193 -4.40 -5.21 -9.68
N LEU A 194 -3.92 -5.13 -8.41
CA LEU A 194 -2.60 -5.62 -8.02
C LEU A 194 -2.69 -7.10 -7.61
N ASP A 195 -1.66 -7.87 -7.93
CA ASP A 195 -1.48 -9.20 -7.36
C ASP A 195 -0.86 -9.13 -5.95
N ILE A 196 -0.90 -10.23 -5.22
CA ILE A 196 -0.45 -10.28 -3.81
C ILE A 196 1.01 -9.82 -3.67
N GLU A 197 1.88 -10.15 -4.63
CA GLU A 197 3.30 -9.75 -4.60
C GLU A 197 3.45 -8.23 -4.73
N SER A 198 2.74 -7.64 -5.70
CA SER A 198 2.73 -6.19 -5.92
C SER A 198 2.12 -5.44 -4.73
N ILE A 199 1.09 -6.01 -4.07
CA ILE A 199 0.51 -5.43 -2.85
C ILE A 199 1.54 -5.40 -1.73
N ILE A 200 2.24 -6.51 -1.44
CA ILE A 200 3.28 -6.59 -0.41
C ILE A 200 4.44 -5.62 -0.72
N TRP A 201 4.83 -5.53 -1.99
CA TRP A 201 5.86 -4.58 -2.41
C TRP A 201 5.42 -3.13 -2.16
N LEU A 202 4.18 -2.79 -2.53
CA LEU A 202 3.62 -1.46 -2.34
C LEU A 202 3.49 -1.11 -0.85
N GLU A 203 3.08 -2.06 0.02
CA GLU A 203 3.09 -1.90 1.48
C GLU A 203 4.46 -1.47 1.98
N ASN A 204 5.50 -2.24 1.64
CA ASN A 204 6.88 -1.97 2.05
C ASN A 204 7.40 -0.63 1.53
N TRP A 205 6.97 -0.21 0.34
CA TRP A 205 7.34 1.08 -0.24
C TRP A 205 6.67 2.23 0.50
N LEU A 206 5.34 2.14 0.74
CA LEU A 206 4.55 3.16 1.44
C LEU A 206 4.92 3.26 2.93
N GLU A 207 5.31 2.16 3.57
CA GLU A 207 5.81 2.17 4.94
C GLU A 207 7.06 3.06 5.08
N LYS A 208 7.96 3.00 4.10
CA LYS A 208 9.20 3.80 4.07
C LYS A 208 9.03 5.21 3.52
N TYR A 209 7.85 5.52 3.00
CA TYR A 209 7.57 6.82 2.42
C TYR A 209 7.57 7.92 3.48
N THR A 210 8.31 9.01 3.23
CA THR A 210 8.50 10.12 4.18
C THR A 210 7.46 11.23 4.08
N GLY A 211 6.75 11.31 2.96
CA GLY A 211 5.62 12.23 2.76
C GLY A 211 4.38 11.79 3.51
N SER A 212 3.33 12.58 3.41
CA SER A 212 2.02 12.26 3.99
C SER A 212 1.22 11.40 3.01
N ILE A 213 0.40 10.50 3.55
CA ILE A 213 -0.44 9.60 2.77
C ILE A 213 -1.89 9.75 3.23
N VAL A 214 -2.82 9.87 2.28
CA VAL A 214 -4.25 9.67 2.52
C VAL A 214 -4.68 8.49 1.67
N LEU A 215 -5.06 7.41 2.33
CA LEU A 215 -5.33 6.12 1.73
C LEU A 215 -6.78 5.72 1.92
N VAL A 216 -7.48 5.45 0.83
CA VAL A 216 -8.75 4.73 0.81
C VAL A 216 -8.45 3.30 0.37
N SER A 217 -8.81 2.32 1.16
CA SER A 217 -8.71 0.91 0.78
C SER A 217 -9.75 0.05 1.47
N HIS A 218 -10.14 -1.04 0.81
CA HIS A 218 -10.98 -2.11 1.34
C HIS A 218 -10.17 -3.33 1.81
N ASP A 219 -8.85 -3.22 1.84
CA ASP A 219 -7.92 -4.20 2.43
C ASP A 219 -7.51 -3.74 3.84
N LYS A 220 -8.00 -4.46 4.87
CA LYS A 220 -7.72 -4.13 6.28
C LYS A 220 -6.24 -4.30 6.63
N GLN A 221 -5.57 -5.35 6.10
CA GLN A 221 -4.15 -5.59 6.38
C GLN A 221 -3.30 -4.47 5.78
N PHE A 222 -3.63 -4.03 4.57
CA PHE A 222 -2.97 -2.92 3.90
C PHE A 222 -3.15 -1.60 4.67
N LEU A 223 -4.36 -1.32 5.17
CA LEU A 223 -4.61 -0.16 6.03
C LEU A 223 -3.79 -0.22 7.33
N ASP A 224 -3.80 -1.36 8.03
CA ASP A 224 -3.08 -1.51 9.29
C ASP A 224 -1.55 -1.40 9.14
N ALA A 225 -1.00 -1.92 8.05
CA ALA A 225 0.44 -1.86 7.78
C ALA A 225 0.94 -0.43 7.54
N ILE A 226 0.13 0.43 6.92
CA ILE A 226 0.57 1.75 6.47
C ILE A 226 0.11 2.85 7.41
N THR A 227 -1.15 2.81 7.90
CA THR A 227 -1.78 3.97 8.54
C THR A 227 -1.55 4.02 10.04
N ASN A 228 -1.27 5.23 10.54
CA ASN A 228 -1.14 5.53 11.97
C ASN A 228 -2.30 6.40 12.50
N ARG A 229 -3.17 6.85 11.61
CA ARG A 229 -4.32 7.69 11.89
C ARG A 229 -5.47 7.29 11.00
N THR A 230 -6.69 7.21 11.54
CA THR A 230 -7.89 6.84 10.79
C THR A 230 -8.92 7.96 10.86
N ILE A 231 -9.42 8.38 9.70
CA ILE A 231 -10.50 9.34 9.56
C ILE A 231 -11.74 8.60 9.03
N GLU A 232 -12.79 8.57 9.83
CA GLU A 232 -14.06 7.96 9.48
C GLU A 232 -15.04 9.00 8.94
N LEU A 233 -15.59 8.74 7.75
CA LEU A 233 -16.71 9.46 7.18
C LEU A 233 -18.02 8.74 7.52
N SER A 234 -18.86 9.37 8.36
CA SER A 234 -20.14 8.81 8.82
C SER A 234 -21.13 9.94 9.05
N PHE A 235 -22.38 9.80 8.56
CA PHE A 235 -23.44 10.83 8.66
C PHE A 235 -23.02 12.22 8.19
N CYS A 236 -22.37 12.30 7.04
CA CYS A 236 -21.85 13.54 6.46
C CYS A 236 -20.84 14.28 7.35
N LYS A 237 -20.33 13.65 8.42
CA LYS A 237 -19.37 14.18 9.39
C LYS A 237 -18.08 13.37 9.40
N ILE A 238 -17.03 13.97 9.95
CA ILE A 238 -15.73 13.32 10.16
C ILE A 238 -15.54 12.98 11.63
N ASN A 239 -15.06 11.76 11.87
CA ASN A 239 -14.53 11.33 13.17
C ASN A 239 -13.05 10.97 13.00
N ASN A 240 -12.19 11.60 13.79
CA ASN A 240 -10.75 11.47 13.68
C ASN A 240 -10.19 10.63 14.83
N TYR A 241 -9.47 9.56 14.51
CA TYR A 241 -8.85 8.66 15.46
C TYR A 241 -7.34 8.61 15.23
N LYS A 242 -6.56 8.91 16.26
CA LYS A 242 -5.10 8.73 16.25
C LYS A 242 -4.75 7.27 16.52
N ALA A 243 -5.10 6.40 15.58
CA ALA A 243 -4.96 4.95 15.71
C ALA A 243 -4.92 4.29 14.34
N SER A 244 -4.29 3.11 14.22
CA SER A 244 -4.37 2.23 13.06
C SER A 244 -5.80 1.70 12.87
N TYR A 245 -6.06 1.08 11.73
CA TYR A 245 -7.41 0.64 11.38
C TYR A 245 -8.01 -0.37 12.38
N SER A 246 -7.26 -1.38 12.79
CA SER A 246 -7.73 -2.37 13.79
C SER A 246 -8.06 -1.72 15.12
N LYS A 247 -7.20 -0.83 15.61
CA LYS A 247 -7.46 -0.10 16.85
C LYS A 247 -8.62 0.89 16.74
N TYR A 248 -8.79 1.51 15.58
CA TYR A 248 -9.96 2.33 15.28
C TYR A 248 -11.26 1.53 15.43
N LEU A 249 -11.34 0.28 14.94
CA LEU A 249 -12.55 -0.55 15.06
C LEU A 249 -12.96 -0.75 16.52
N GLU A 250 -12.00 -0.98 17.42
CA GLU A 250 -12.26 -1.08 18.86
C GLU A 250 -12.81 0.25 19.42
N LEU A 251 -12.12 1.36 19.13
CA LEU A 251 -12.53 2.69 19.61
C LEU A 251 -13.88 3.11 19.04
N ARG A 252 -14.17 2.76 17.79
CA ARG A 252 -15.47 2.99 17.15
C ARG A 252 -16.57 2.22 17.87
N LYS A 253 -16.35 0.96 18.21
CA LYS A 253 -17.32 0.14 18.94
C LYS A 253 -17.64 0.76 20.30
N ASP A 254 -16.64 1.17 21.05
CA ASP A 254 -16.82 1.85 22.35
C ASP A 254 -17.59 3.16 22.21
N ARG A 255 -17.30 3.94 21.15
CA ARG A 255 -18.04 5.18 20.85
C ARG A 255 -19.51 4.91 20.57
N ILE A 256 -19.81 3.92 19.71
CA ILE A 256 -21.18 3.56 19.36
C ILE A 256 -21.94 3.06 20.59
N GLU A 257 -21.34 2.26 21.45
CA GLU A 257 -21.97 1.80 22.70
C GLU A 257 -22.31 2.98 23.63
N LYS A 258 -21.38 3.94 23.79
CA LYS A 258 -21.65 5.17 24.56
C LYS A 258 -22.76 6.01 23.92
N GLN A 259 -22.77 6.14 22.60
CA GLN A 259 -23.85 6.85 21.88
C GLN A 259 -25.21 6.15 22.05
N LYS A 260 -25.27 4.81 21.96
CA LYS A 260 -26.48 4.03 22.21
C LYS A 260 -27.01 4.27 23.62
N GLN A 261 -26.13 4.27 24.64
CA GLN A 261 -26.51 4.55 26.02
C GLN A 261 -26.99 6.00 26.21
N ALA A 262 -26.30 6.98 25.59
CA ALA A 262 -26.70 8.38 25.63
C ALA A 262 -28.08 8.58 24.96
N LYS A 263 -28.33 7.96 23.80
CA LYS A 263 -29.63 7.98 23.14
C LYS A 263 -30.73 7.39 24.02
N LYS A 264 -30.50 6.22 24.60
CA LYS A 264 -31.46 5.58 25.51
C LYS A 264 -31.83 6.50 26.70
N ASN A 265 -30.84 7.22 27.25
CA ASN A 265 -31.08 8.19 28.32
C ASN A 265 -31.86 9.41 27.80
N GLN A 266 -31.54 9.92 26.60
CA GLN A 266 -32.27 10.99 25.95
C GLN A 266 -33.72 10.60 25.65
N ASP A 267 -33.96 9.40 25.10
CA ASP A 267 -35.32 8.91 24.81
C ASP A 267 -36.16 8.83 26.10
N LYS A 268 -35.61 8.31 27.19
CA LYS A 268 -36.27 8.32 28.51
C LYS A 268 -36.58 9.75 29.00
N TYR A 269 -35.64 10.68 28.82
CA TYR A 269 -35.86 12.08 29.19
C TYR A 269 -36.97 12.70 28.35
N ILE A 270 -37.00 12.46 27.03
CA ILE A 270 -38.05 12.94 26.11
C ILE A 270 -39.42 12.36 26.53
N GLU A 271 -39.50 11.07 26.78
CA GLU A 271 -40.75 10.38 27.18
C GLU A 271 -41.27 10.94 28.52
N HIS A 272 -40.40 11.03 29.53
CA HIS A 272 -40.76 11.61 30.83
C HIS A 272 -41.25 13.08 30.69
N THR A 273 -40.54 13.88 29.89
CA THR A 273 -40.91 15.27 29.64
C THR A 273 -42.23 15.40 28.91
N LYS A 274 -42.52 14.52 27.92
CA LYS A 274 -43.82 14.46 27.23
C LYS A 274 -44.96 14.13 28.20
N VAL A 275 -44.76 13.20 29.14
CA VAL A 275 -45.74 12.86 30.19
C VAL A 275 -46.01 14.08 31.07
N LEU A 276 -44.96 14.84 31.49
CA LEU A 276 -45.11 16.07 32.27
C LEU A 276 -45.87 17.16 31.48
N ILE A 277 -45.56 17.36 30.21
CA ILE A 277 -46.25 18.30 29.32
C ILE A 277 -47.72 17.95 29.26
N ASN A 278 -48.10 16.69 29.01
CA ASN A 278 -49.50 16.25 28.95
C ASN A 278 -50.22 16.47 30.29
N LYS A 279 -49.54 16.22 31.42
CA LYS A 279 -50.10 16.42 32.77
C LYS A 279 -50.35 17.91 33.11
N PHE A 280 -49.54 18.83 32.60
CA PHE A 280 -49.61 20.25 32.94
C PHE A 280 -50.28 21.11 31.88
N ARG A 281 -50.41 20.67 30.62
CA ARG A 281 -51.03 21.43 29.52
C ARG A 281 -52.49 21.84 29.80
N ALA A 282 -53.26 20.99 30.49
CA ALA A 282 -54.65 21.25 30.81
C ALA A 282 -54.83 22.13 32.07
N LYS A 283 -53.77 22.41 32.84
CA LYS A 283 -53.87 23.17 34.10
C LYS A 283 -53.53 24.66 33.87
N LYS A 284 -54.52 25.57 33.98
CA LYS A 284 -54.42 26.98 33.70
C LYS A 284 -53.17 27.65 34.35
N ASN A 285 -52.87 27.30 35.63
CA ASN A 285 -51.71 27.86 36.37
C ASN A 285 -50.36 27.27 36.03
N LYS A 286 -50.30 26.21 35.20
CA LYS A 286 -49.03 25.50 34.80
C LYS A 286 -48.86 25.42 33.28
N ALA A 287 -49.71 26.07 32.50
CA ALA A 287 -49.64 26.11 31.03
C ALA A 287 -48.33 26.74 30.53
N ALA A 288 -47.88 27.83 31.17
CA ALA A 288 -46.61 28.50 30.83
C ALA A 288 -45.41 27.55 31.06
N PHE A 289 -45.39 26.79 32.16
CA PHE A 289 -44.37 25.79 32.42
C PHE A 289 -44.37 24.65 31.37
N ALA A 290 -45.55 24.16 30.96
CA ALA A 290 -45.64 23.20 29.89
C ALA A 290 -45.11 23.74 28.56
N GLN A 291 -45.35 25.02 28.26
CA GLN A 291 -44.81 25.67 27.06
C GLN A 291 -43.28 25.76 27.09
N THR A 292 -42.68 26.07 28.24
CA THR A 292 -41.20 26.07 28.41
C THR A 292 -40.60 24.70 28.16
N LEU A 293 -41.27 23.62 28.63
CA LEU A 293 -40.85 22.25 28.39
C LEU A 293 -40.95 21.86 26.90
N ILE A 294 -41.99 22.31 26.19
CA ILE A 294 -42.13 22.09 24.74
C ILE A 294 -40.98 22.75 23.99
N THR A 295 -40.74 24.05 24.23
CA THR A 295 -39.65 24.78 23.60
C THR A 295 -38.27 24.15 23.90
N LYS A 296 -38.10 23.59 25.11
CA LYS A 296 -36.88 22.86 25.46
C LYS A 296 -36.70 21.55 24.69
N LEU A 297 -37.80 20.81 24.46
CA LEU A 297 -37.78 19.60 23.64
C LEU A 297 -37.53 19.92 22.16
N GLU A 298 -38.12 21.00 21.62
CA GLU A 298 -37.93 21.45 20.24
C GLU A 298 -36.50 21.87 19.94
N ARG A 299 -35.78 22.39 20.95
CA ARG A 299 -34.36 22.78 20.84
C ARG A 299 -33.37 21.66 21.13
N LEU A 300 -33.88 20.47 21.47
CA LEU A 300 -33.04 19.34 21.82
C LEU A 300 -32.48 18.69 20.56
N ASP A 301 -31.16 18.68 20.40
CA ASP A 301 -30.49 17.93 19.34
C ASP A 301 -30.68 16.43 19.57
N ILE A 302 -31.33 15.77 18.62
CA ILE A 302 -31.58 14.34 18.70
C ILE A 302 -30.31 13.58 18.37
N ILE A 303 -29.88 12.71 19.29
CA ILE A 303 -28.71 11.85 19.11
C ILE A 303 -29.07 10.77 18.06
N GLU A 304 -28.46 10.87 16.90
CA GLU A 304 -28.50 9.83 15.88
C GLU A 304 -27.47 8.77 16.21
N VAL A 305 -27.87 7.52 16.26
CA VAL A 305 -26.99 6.37 16.46
C VAL A 305 -26.98 5.54 15.20
N GLU A 306 -25.79 5.17 14.76
CA GLU A 306 -25.62 4.28 13.63
C GLU A 306 -26.32 2.94 13.92
N LYS A 307 -27.29 2.56 13.09
CA LYS A 307 -27.87 1.24 13.17
C LYS A 307 -26.83 0.23 12.75
N GLU A 308 -26.34 -0.56 13.69
CA GLU A 308 -25.52 -1.73 13.35
C GLU A 308 -26.45 -2.80 12.79
N ASP A 309 -26.55 -2.88 11.49
CA ASP A 309 -27.30 -3.93 10.80
C ASP A 309 -26.51 -5.28 10.77
N PHE A 310 -25.48 -5.42 11.61
CA PHE A 310 -24.66 -6.62 11.69
C PHE A 310 -25.27 -7.79 12.43
N SER A 311 -26.43 -7.60 13.03
CA SER A 311 -27.05 -8.66 13.82
C SER A 311 -27.74 -9.67 12.90
N LYS A 312 -27.04 -10.81 12.68
CA LYS A 312 -27.64 -12.06 12.23
C LYS A 312 -27.90 -12.25 10.74
N VAL A 313 -26.94 -11.91 9.89
CA VAL A 313 -26.95 -12.48 8.56
C VAL A 313 -26.72 -14.00 8.67
N ARG A 314 -27.81 -14.78 8.71
CA ARG A 314 -27.81 -16.23 8.59
C ARG A 314 -28.17 -16.60 7.15
N PHE A 315 -27.20 -16.41 6.25
CA PHE A 315 -27.35 -16.95 4.92
C PHE A 315 -27.09 -18.45 4.95
N GLN A 316 -28.02 -19.25 4.41
CA GLN A 316 -27.85 -20.69 4.20
C GLN A 316 -27.97 -20.96 2.71
N PHE A 317 -26.98 -21.65 2.16
CA PHE A 317 -27.04 -22.11 0.79
C PHE A 317 -28.22 -23.08 0.59
N PRO A 318 -28.87 -23.07 -0.59
CA PRO A 318 -29.85 -24.09 -0.92
C PRO A 318 -29.18 -25.46 -0.91
N PRO A 319 -29.87 -26.50 -0.41
CA PRO A 319 -29.33 -27.84 -0.40
C PRO A 319 -29.08 -28.32 -1.82
N ALA A 320 -27.84 -28.74 -2.10
CA ALA A 320 -27.48 -29.36 -3.37
C ALA A 320 -27.35 -30.88 -3.21
N PRO A 321 -27.57 -31.67 -4.27
CA PRO A 321 -27.32 -33.10 -4.24
C PRO A 321 -25.87 -33.40 -3.89
N HIS A 322 -25.62 -34.47 -3.14
CA HIS A 322 -24.26 -34.86 -2.80
C HIS A 322 -23.50 -35.26 -4.07
N SER A 323 -22.37 -34.62 -4.31
CA SER A 323 -21.43 -35.00 -5.37
C SER A 323 -20.72 -36.32 -5.04
N GLY A 324 -20.16 -36.98 -6.05
CA GLY A 324 -19.22 -38.09 -5.84
C GLY A 324 -17.99 -37.66 -5.01
N LYS A 325 -17.09 -38.61 -4.70
CA LYS A 325 -15.85 -38.35 -3.97
C LYS A 325 -14.96 -37.32 -4.69
N ILE A 326 -14.90 -37.40 -6.02
CA ILE A 326 -14.17 -36.48 -6.89
C ILE A 326 -15.21 -35.54 -7.49
N SER A 327 -15.07 -34.24 -7.23
CA SER A 327 -15.95 -33.20 -7.78
C SER A 327 -15.56 -32.86 -9.22
N MET A 328 -14.24 -32.77 -9.51
CA MET A 328 -13.71 -32.47 -10.84
C MET A 328 -12.32 -33.08 -10.99
N LYS A 329 -12.04 -33.66 -12.19
CA LYS A 329 -10.70 -34.11 -12.55
C LYS A 329 -10.24 -33.48 -13.86
N LEU A 330 -9.12 -32.79 -13.79
CA LEU A 330 -8.42 -32.20 -14.93
C LEU A 330 -7.17 -33.02 -15.23
N ASP A 331 -6.93 -33.37 -16.50
CA ASP A 331 -5.77 -34.10 -16.91
C ASP A 331 -5.14 -33.46 -18.15
N LYS A 332 -3.87 -33.11 -18.02
CA LYS A 332 -3.01 -32.52 -19.06
C LYS A 332 -3.68 -31.35 -19.79
N ILE A 333 -4.22 -30.39 -19.03
CA ILE A 333 -4.86 -29.22 -19.59
C ILE A 333 -3.80 -28.27 -20.19
N GLU A 334 -4.03 -27.88 -21.43
CA GLU A 334 -3.25 -26.88 -22.14
C GLU A 334 -4.16 -25.83 -22.76
N LYS A 335 -3.75 -24.56 -22.66
CA LYS A 335 -4.43 -23.43 -23.28
C LYS A 335 -3.43 -22.41 -23.78
N SER A 336 -3.66 -21.96 -25.02
CA SER A 336 -2.95 -20.84 -25.61
C SER A 336 -3.96 -19.84 -26.16
N TYR A 337 -3.60 -18.57 -26.14
CA TYR A 337 -4.29 -17.50 -26.85
C TYR A 337 -3.30 -16.97 -27.89
N ASP A 338 -3.64 -17.15 -29.16
CA ASP A 338 -2.72 -16.91 -30.28
C ASP A 338 -1.36 -17.59 -30.01
N ASP A 339 -0.27 -16.83 -30.00
CA ASP A 339 1.09 -17.34 -29.76
C ASP A 339 1.43 -17.44 -28.25
N LEU A 340 0.59 -16.92 -27.36
CA LEU A 340 0.86 -16.93 -25.92
C LEU A 340 0.34 -18.21 -25.27
N LYS A 341 1.25 -19.09 -24.84
CA LYS A 341 0.89 -20.26 -24.03
C LYS A 341 0.66 -19.85 -22.59
N VAL A 342 -0.56 -20.09 -22.08
CA VAL A 342 -0.97 -19.67 -20.72
C VAL A 342 -0.93 -20.84 -19.75
N LEU A 343 -1.40 -22.02 -20.16
CA LEU A 343 -1.38 -23.25 -19.35
C LEU A 343 -0.68 -24.38 -20.11
N SER A 344 0.19 -25.11 -19.43
CA SER A 344 0.97 -26.20 -19.99
C SER A 344 0.95 -27.43 -19.10
N ASN A 345 0.31 -28.53 -19.60
CA ASN A 345 0.27 -29.82 -18.92
C ASN A 345 -0.22 -29.75 -17.46
N VAL A 346 -1.29 -28.98 -17.22
CA VAL A 346 -1.87 -28.81 -15.88
C VAL A 346 -2.78 -29.99 -15.56
N SER A 347 -2.54 -30.64 -14.43
CA SER A 347 -3.39 -31.70 -13.90
C SER A 347 -3.81 -31.37 -12.47
N LEU A 348 -5.11 -31.53 -12.18
CA LEU A 348 -5.69 -31.15 -10.88
C LEU A 348 -6.87 -32.08 -10.57
N GLU A 349 -6.94 -32.59 -9.36
CA GLU A 349 -8.08 -33.36 -8.86
C GLU A 349 -8.70 -32.63 -7.67
N ILE A 350 -10.00 -32.30 -7.78
CA ILE A 350 -10.77 -31.60 -6.75
C ILE A 350 -11.66 -32.63 -6.05
N VAL A 351 -11.40 -32.83 -4.77
CA VAL A 351 -12.16 -33.75 -3.92
C VAL A 351 -13.34 -33.00 -3.30
N ARG A 352 -14.42 -33.72 -3.01
CA ARG A 352 -15.57 -33.16 -2.33
C ARG A 352 -15.17 -32.51 -1.00
N GLY A 353 -15.58 -31.26 -0.79
CA GLY A 353 -15.27 -30.47 0.40
C GLY A 353 -13.94 -29.74 0.36
N ASP A 354 -13.15 -29.90 -0.72
CA ASP A 354 -11.92 -29.14 -0.88
C ASP A 354 -12.19 -27.63 -0.91
N ARG A 355 -11.35 -26.88 -0.21
CA ARG A 355 -11.35 -25.41 -0.15
C ARG A 355 -10.04 -24.89 -0.70
N ILE A 356 -10.08 -24.42 -1.94
CA ILE A 356 -8.90 -24.15 -2.76
C ILE A 356 -8.80 -22.65 -3.05
N ALA A 357 -7.60 -22.07 -2.87
CA ALA A 357 -7.24 -20.76 -3.40
C ALA A 357 -6.37 -20.90 -4.65
N PHE A 358 -6.69 -20.14 -5.71
CA PHE A 358 -5.81 -19.95 -6.86
C PHE A 358 -5.08 -18.62 -6.69
N VAL A 359 -3.75 -18.66 -6.61
CA VAL A 359 -2.88 -17.52 -6.43
C VAL A 359 -1.79 -17.48 -7.49
N GLY A 360 -1.22 -16.30 -7.74
CA GLY A 360 -0.16 -16.09 -8.73
C GLY A 360 -0.26 -14.71 -9.35
N LYS A 361 0.71 -14.34 -10.18
CA LYS A 361 0.73 -13.05 -10.87
C LYS A 361 -0.45 -12.91 -11.82
N ASN A 362 -0.77 -11.66 -12.16
CA ASN A 362 -1.79 -11.40 -13.16
C ASN A 362 -1.29 -11.86 -14.54
N GLY A 363 -2.19 -12.51 -15.29
CA GLY A 363 -1.87 -13.11 -16.60
C GLY A 363 -1.36 -14.54 -16.55
N GLU A 364 -1.10 -15.15 -15.39
CA GLU A 364 -0.59 -16.53 -15.28
C GLU A 364 -1.67 -17.62 -15.44
N GLY A 365 -2.90 -17.26 -15.81
CA GLY A 365 -3.92 -18.25 -16.21
C GLY A 365 -4.90 -18.66 -15.12
N LYS A 366 -4.98 -17.97 -13.97
CA LYS A 366 -5.95 -18.26 -12.88
C LYS A 366 -7.39 -18.26 -13.39
N THR A 367 -7.83 -17.14 -13.96
CA THR A 367 -9.15 -16.97 -14.59
C THR A 367 -9.37 -17.95 -15.76
N THR A 368 -8.31 -18.22 -16.53
CA THR A 368 -8.37 -19.18 -17.64
C THR A 368 -8.69 -20.58 -17.14
N LEU A 369 -8.03 -21.06 -16.07
CA LEU A 369 -8.32 -22.37 -15.49
C LEU A 369 -9.73 -22.40 -14.86
N ALA A 370 -10.16 -21.32 -14.19
CA ALA A 370 -11.52 -21.20 -13.65
C ALA A 370 -12.58 -21.34 -14.77
N LYS A 371 -12.38 -20.66 -15.91
CA LYS A 371 -13.26 -20.74 -17.10
C LYS A 371 -13.24 -22.13 -17.75
N ILE A 372 -12.10 -22.81 -17.76
CA ILE A 372 -11.99 -24.20 -18.26
C ILE A 372 -12.83 -25.15 -17.37
N ILE A 373 -12.72 -25.01 -16.04
CA ILE A 373 -13.52 -25.81 -15.10
C ILE A 373 -15.01 -25.50 -15.27
N ALA A 374 -15.35 -24.23 -15.54
CA ALA A 374 -16.71 -23.78 -15.83
C ALA A 374 -17.21 -24.19 -17.23
N ASN A 375 -16.35 -24.78 -18.07
CA ASN A 375 -16.64 -25.15 -19.45
C ASN A 375 -17.07 -23.96 -20.33
N GLU A 376 -16.51 -22.78 -20.09
CA GLU A 376 -16.83 -21.56 -20.86
C GLU A 376 -15.88 -21.35 -22.05
N ILE A 377 -14.71 -21.99 -22.07
CA ILE A 377 -13.68 -21.82 -23.10
C ILE A 377 -13.11 -23.17 -23.55
N ASP A 378 -12.73 -23.26 -24.81
CA ASP A 378 -12.08 -24.46 -25.38
C ASP A 378 -10.65 -24.63 -24.86
N PHE A 379 -10.22 -25.87 -24.70
CA PHE A 379 -8.90 -26.24 -24.19
C PHE A 379 -8.45 -27.58 -24.79
N LYS A 380 -7.16 -27.90 -24.65
CA LYS A 380 -6.62 -29.22 -24.92
C LYS A 380 -6.46 -29.99 -23.62
N GLY A 381 -6.68 -31.32 -23.66
CA GLY A 381 -6.65 -32.18 -22.48
C GLY A 381 -8.03 -32.73 -22.13
N SER A 382 -8.24 -33.10 -20.88
CA SER A 382 -9.50 -33.69 -20.42
C SER A 382 -9.96 -33.05 -19.12
N ALA A 383 -11.19 -32.53 -19.09
CA ALA A 383 -11.86 -32.07 -17.88
C ALA A 383 -13.12 -32.91 -17.66
N LYS A 384 -13.13 -33.73 -16.60
CA LYS A 384 -14.23 -34.66 -16.30
C LYS A 384 -14.92 -34.23 -15.02
N PRO A 385 -16.20 -33.77 -15.09
CA PRO A 385 -17.00 -33.51 -13.90
C PRO A 385 -17.31 -34.83 -13.18
N GLY A 386 -17.35 -34.74 -11.85
CA GLY A 386 -17.75 -35.87 -11.01
C GLY A 386 -19.25 -36.16 -11.10
N HIS A 387 -19.66 -37.30 -10.51
CA HIS A 387 -21.08 -37.68 -10.46
C HIS A 387 -21.90 -36.66 -9.69
N ASN A 388 -23.07 -36.29 -10.24
CA ASN A 388 -23.99 -35.27 -9.68
C ASN A 388 -23.35 -33.90 -9.38
N MET A 389 -22.31 -33.50 -10.11
CA MET A 389 -21.71 -32.20 -9.96
C MET A 389 -22.65 -31.09 -10.44
N GLN A 390 -22.94 -30.14 -9.57
CA GLN A 390 -23.63 -28.88 -9.87
C GLN A 390 -22.69 -27.73 -9.64
N LEU A 391 -22.32 -27.06 -10.72
CA LEU A 391 -21.36 -25.96 -10.71
C LEU A 391 -22.06 -24.62 -10.54
N GLY A 392 -21.59 -23.82 -9.58
CA GLY A 392 -21.84 -22.39 -9.50
C GLY A 392 -20.57 -21.63 -9.90
N TYR A 393 -20.67 -20.74 -10.87
CA TYR A 393 -19.53 -19.92 -11.29
C TYR A 393 -19.83 -18.43 -11.19
N TYR A 394 -18.98 -17.70 -10.48
CA TYR A 394 -18.98 -16.25 -10.38
C TYR A 394 -17.78 -15.71 -11.18
N ALA A 395 -18.07 -15.15 -12.35
CA ALA A 395 -17.06 -14.57 -13.23
C ALA A 395 -16.64 -13.17 -12.77
N GLN A 396 -15.44 -12.74 -13.11
CA GLN A 396 -14.86 -11.45 -12.77
C GLN A 396 -15.76 -10.25 -13.17
N ASN A 397 -16.44 -10.33 -14.33
CA ASN A 397 -17.33 -9.27 -14.86
C ASN A 397 -18.81 -9.65 -14.75
N GLN A 398 -19.19 -10.41 -13.73
CA GLN A 398 -20.58 -10.89 -13.57
C GLN A 398 -21.61 -9.77 -13.48
N THR A 399 -21.20 -8.57 -13.06
CA THR A 399 -22.05 -7.38 -12.97
C THR A 399 -22.54 -6.87 -14.32
N ASP A 400 -21.80 -7.13 -15.41
CA ASP A 400 -22.10 -6.66 -16.76
C ASP A 400 -23.24 -7.47 -17.42
N TYR A 401 -23.52 -8.65 -16.88
CA TYR A 401 -24.60 -9.53 -17.32
C TYR A 401 -25.94 -9.26 -16.61
N LEU A 402 -26.04 -8.22 -15.78
CA LEU A 402 -27.30 -7.81 -15.15
C LEU A 402 -28.11 -6.91 -16.09
N ASP A 403 -29.41 -7.20 -16.22
CA ASP A 403 -30.33 -6.33 -16.98
C ASP A 403 -30.54 -5.01 -16.24
N GLY A 404 -30.06 -3.92 -16.83
CA GLY A 404 -30.12 -2.58 -16.24
C GLY A 404 -31.53 -2.03 -16.04
N GLU A 405 -32.53 -2.48 -16.80
CA GLU A 405 -33.90 -1.99 -16.73
C GLU A 405 -34.75 -2.70 -15.65
N SER A 406 -34.35 -3.90 -15.24
CA SER A 406 -34.99 -4.64 -14.17
C SER A 406 -34.67 -4.05 -12.80
N THR A 407 -35.59 -4.22 -11.83
CA THR A 407 -35.33 -3.89 -10.43
C THR A 407 -34.51 -4.98 -9.75
N ILE A 408 -33.89 -4.66 -8.59
CA ILE A 408 -33.16 -5.64 -7.78
C ILE A 408 -34.08 -6.84 -7.46
N LEU A 409 -35.31 -6.56 -6.99
CA LEU A 409 -36.26 -7.61 -6.63
C LEU A 409 -36.58 -8.50 -7.83
N GLN A 410 -36.94 -7.93 -8.97
CA GLN A 410 -37.26 -8.67 -10.20
C GLN A 410 -36.09 -9.55 -10.66
N THR A 411 -34.87 -9.03 -10.59
CA THR A 411 -33.64 -9.76 -10.98
C THR A 411 -33.41 -10.99 -10.11
N ILE A 412 -33.66 -10.88 -8.81
CA ILE A 412 -33.46 -11.97 -7.86
C ILE A 412 -34.63 -12.96 -7.89
N GLU A 413 -35.88 -12.49 -8.03
CA GLU A 413 -37.05 -13.35 -8.19
C GLU A 413 -36.97 -14.19 -9.47
N ALA A 414 -36.49 -13.64 -10.58
CA ALA A 414 -36.25 -14.39 -11.83
C ALA A 414 -35.16 -15.47 -11.71
N ALA A 415 -34.26 -15.35 -10.76
CA ALA A 415 -33.21 -16.34 -10.51
C ALA A 415 -33.56 -17.36 -9.42
N ALA A 416 -34.60 -17.08 -8.64
CA ALA A 416 -35.03 -17.91 -7.52
C ALA A 416 -35.86 -19.12 -8.00
N ASP A 417 -35.55 -20.31 -7.45
CA ASP A 417 -36.38 -21.49 -7.61
C ASP A 417 -37.64 -21.40 -6.72
N PHE A 418 -38.63 -22.27 -6.99
CA PHE A 418 -39.90 -22.34 -6.22
C PHE A 418 -39.68 -22.44 -4.69
N ASN A 419 -38.60 -23.15 -4.26
CA ASN A 419 -38.26 -23.33 -2.84
C ASN A 419 -37.58 -22.11 -2.21
N THR A 420 -36.99 -21.20 -3.02
CA THR A 420 -36.21 -20.03 -2.56
C THR A 420 -36.98 -18.72 -2.76
N SER A 421 -38.03 -18.71 -3.56
CA SER A 421 -38.84 -17.49 -3.86
C SER A 421 -39.40 -16.80 -2.63
N SER A 422 -39.85 -17.55 -1.61
CA SER A 422 -40.34 -17.01 -0.35
C SER A 422 -39.25 -16.34 0.52
N LYS A 423 -37.98 -16.62 0.27
CA LYS A 423 -36.83 -16.13 1.04
C LYS A 423 -36.05 -15.00 0.34
N VAL A 424 -36.48 -14.56 -0.83
CA VAL A 424 -35.77 -13.56 -1.65
C VAL A 424 -35.51 -12.26 -0.87
N ARG A 425 -36.52 -11.74 -0.15
CA ARG A 425 -36.37 -10.50 0.65
C ARG A 425 -35.43 -10.70 1.84
N ASP A 426 -35.43 -11.87 2.47
CA ASP A 426 -34.50 -12.18 3.58
C ASP A 426 -33.05 -12.27 3.07
N ILE A 427 -32.86 -12.85 1.89
CA ILE A 427 -31.53 -12.92 1.24
C ILE A 427 -31.04 -11.52 0.87
N LEU A 428 -31.89 -10.70 0.24
CA LEU A 428 -31.55 -9.31 -0.06
C LEU A 428 -31.23 -8.50 1.20
N GLY A 429 -32.03 -8.67 2.27
CA GLY A 429 -31.74 -8.09 3.59
C GLY A 429 -30.40 -8.55 4.17
N SER A 430 -30.04 -9.82 3.95
CA SER A 430 -28.75 -10.37 4.36
C SER A 430 -27.57 -9.70 3.65
N PHE A 431 -27.75 -9.23 2.43
CA PHE A 431 -26.77 -8.45 1.65
C PHE A 431 -26.97 -6.95 1.77
N LEU A 432 -27.63 -6.49 2.86
CA LEU A 432 -27.77 -5.09 3.23
C LEU A 432 -28.62 -4.26 2.25
N PHE A 433 -29.56 -4.86 1.55
CA PHE A 433 -30.57 -4.12 0.81
C PHE A 433 -31.79 -3.85 1.71
N SER A 434 -32.11 -2.56 1.90
CA SER A 434 -33.30 -2.15 2.62
C SER A 434 -34.58 -2.37 1.78
N ASN A 435 -35.75 -2.39 2.44
CA ASN A 435 -37.02 -2.59 1.72
C ASN A 435 -37.26 -1.55 0.62
N ASP A 436 -36.80 -0.31 0.80
CA ASP A 436 -36.97 0.77 -0.18
C ASP A 436 -35.92 0.69 -1.33
N GLU A 437 -34.84 -0.04 -1.13
CA GLU A 437 -33.76 -0.17 -2.13
C GLU A 437 -34.06 -1.28 -3.13
N VAL A 438 -34.85 -2.31 -2.75
CA VAL A 438 -35.10 -3.47 -3.62
C VAL A 438 -35.84 -3.12 -4.90
N ASP A 439 -36.54 -1.97 -4.91
CA ASP A 439 -37.32 -1.47 -6.05
C ASP A 439 -36.49 -0.56 -6.98
N LYS A 440 -35.19 -0.28 -6.63
CA LYS A 440 -34.30 0.47 -7.50
C LYS A 440 -33.93 -0.36 -8.74
N LYS A 441 -33.82 0.31 -9.90
CA LYS A 441 -33.33 -0.30 -11.13
C LYS A 441 -31.83 -0.58 -11.06
N ILE A 442 -31.39 -1.68 -11.65
CA ILE A 442 -29.98 -2.09 -11.67
C ILE A 442 -29.06 -0.99 -12.23
N LYS A 443 -29.49 -0.25 -13.26
CA LYS A 443 -28.68 0.81 -13.89
C LYS A 443 -28.30 1.97 -12.98
N VAL A 444 -29.08 2.24 -11.91
CA VAL A 444 -28.81 3.33 -10.96
C VAL A 444 -27.93 2.90 -9.80
N LEU A 445 -27.58 1.62 -9.71
CA LEU A 445 -26.76 1.05 -8.65
C LEU A 445 -25.28 1.37 -8.83
N SER A 446 -24.59 1.58 -7.73
CA SER A 446 -23.13 1.61 -7.69
C SER A 446 -22.53 0.25 -8.08
N GLY A 447 -21.24 0.22 -8.46
CA GLY A 447 -20.54 -1.02 -8.79
C GLY A 447 -20.61 -2.06 -7.66
N GLY A 448 -20.45 -1.62 -6.40
CA GLY A 448 -20.54 -2.51 -5.23
C GLY A 448 -21.94 -3.04 -4.97
N GLU A 449 -22.99 -2.25 -5.21
CA GLU A 449 -24.38 -2.72 -5.11
C GLU A 449 -24.69 -3.73 -6.20
N ARG A 450 -24.26 -3.51 -7.44
CA ARG A 450 -24.40 -4.48 -8.54
C ARG A 450 -23.67 -5.79 -8.23
N ALA A 451 -22.45 -5.73 -7.68
CA ALA A 451 -21.71 -6.92 -7.25
C ALA A 451 -22.47 -7.73 -6.19
N ARG A 452 -23.08 -7.06 -5.19
CA ARG A 452 -23.92 -7.72 -4.17
C ARG A 452 -25.17 -8.38 -4.78
N VAL A 453 -25.85 -7.73 -5.72
CA VAL A 453 -27.01 -8.33 -6.43
C VAL A 453 -26.55 -9.57 -7.20
N SER A 454 -25.43 -9.50 -7.92
CA SER A 454 -24.88 -10.62 -8.66
C SER A 454 -24.50 -11.81 -7.77
N LEU A 455 -23.92 -11.54 -6.60
CA LEU A 455 -23.66 -12.55 -5.58
C LEU A 455 -24.96 -13.18 -5.05
N CYS A 456 -25.98 -12.39 -4.73
CA CYS A 456 -27.29 -12.91 -4.33
C CYS A 456 -27.87 -13.86 -5.37
N LYS A 457 -27.80 -13.48 -6.66
CA LYS A 457 -28.26 -14.30 -7.78
C LYS A 457 -27.55 -15.65 -7.87
N LEU A 458 -26.22 -15.67 -7.67
CA LEU A 458 -25.43 -16.90 -7.66
C LEU A 458 -25.81 -17.83 -6.50
N LEU A 459 -25.93 -17.23 -5.31
CA LEU A 459 -26.16 -17.97 -4.06
C LEU A 459 -27.57 -18.58 -3.94
N LEU A 460 -28.49 -18.21 -4.82
CA LEU A 460 -29.83 -18.80 -4.91
C LEU A 460 -29.87 -20.15 -5.61
N LYS A 461 -28.86 -20.44 -6.43
CA LYS A 461 -28.80 -21.69 -7.18
C LYS A 461 -28.14 -22.79 -6.34
N PRO A 462 -28.70 -24.01 -6.31
CA PRO A 462 -28.04 -25.14 -5.66
C PRO A 462 -26.73 -25.45 -6.38
N ALA A 463 -25.63 -25.51 -5.64
CA ALA A 463 -24.31 -25.86 -6.16
C ALA A 463 -23.57 -26.72 -5.15
N ASN A 464 -22.76 -27.69 -5.63
CA ASN A 464 -21.87 -28.48 -4.79
C ASN A 464 -20.37 -28.31 -5.16
N LEU A 465 -20.11 -27.61 -6.26
CA LEU A 465 -18.81 -27.01 -6.58
C LEU A 465 -19.04 -25.53 -6.91
N LEU A 466 -18.42 -24.63 -6.14
CA LEU A 466 -18.51 -23.19 -6.32
C LEU A 466 -17.15 -22.62 -6.73
N ILE A 467 -17.13 -21.91 -7.85
CA ILE A 467 -15.93 -21.20 -8.34
C ILE A 467 -16.22 -19.70 -8.28
N MET A 468 -15.32 -18.96 -7.66
CA MET A 468 -15.43 -17.50 -7.55
C MET A 468 -14.16 -16.83 -8.04
N ASP A 469 -14.29 -16.02 -9.10
CA ASP A 469 -13.18 -15.30 -9.70
C ASP A 469 -13.25 -13.83 -9.28
N GLU A 470 -12.30 -13.41 -8.42
CA GLU A 470 -12.19 -12.08 -7.80
C GLU A 470 -13.51 -11.55 -7.20
N PRO A 471 -14.17 -12.34 -6.31
CA PRO A 471 -15.48 -11.96 -5.77
C PRO A 471 -15.44 -10.76 -4.83
N THR A 472 -14.27 -10.37 -4.38
CA THR A 472 -14.04 -9.26 -3.44
C THR A 472 -13.89 -7.91 -4.12
N ASN A 473 -13.71 -7.87 -5.45
CA ASN A 473 -13.58 -6.64 -6.20
C ASN A 473 -14.86 -5.80 -6.08
N HIS A 474 -14.71 -4.51 -5.80
CA HIS A 474 -15.78 -3.54 -5.58
C HIS A 474 -16.66 -3.78 -4.34
N LEU A 475 -16.39 -4.81 -3.52
CA LEU A 475 -17.09 -5.01 -2.26
C LEU A 475 -16.44 -4.16 -1.16
N ASP A 476 -17.30 -3.51 -0.35
CA ASP A 476 -16.85 -2.90 0.88
C ASP A 476 -16.50 -3.95 1.94
N ILE A 477 -15.78 -3.54 2.97
CA ILE A 477 -15.28 -4.42 4.04
C ILE A 477 -16.43 -5.23 4.67
N ILE A 478 -17.58 -4.61 4.83
CA ILE A 478 -18.79 -5.25 5.42
C ILE A 478 -19.32 -6.35 4.52
N SER A 479 -19.47 -6.06 3.23
CA SER A 479 -19.95 -7.04 2.23
C SER A 479 -18.98 -8.21 2.08
N LYS A 480 -17.65 -7.96 2.15
CA LYS A 480 -16.62 -9.00 2.19
C LYS A 480 -16.80 -9.93 3.40
N ASP A 481 -17.01 -9.37 4.58
CA ASP A 481 -17.23 -10.16 5.82
C ASP A 481 -18.50 -11.00 5.75
N ILE A 482 -19.57 -10.48 5.15
CA ILE A 482 -20.83 -11.21 4.92
C ILE A 482 -20.59 -12.38 3.96
N LEU A 483 -19.95 -12.13 2.82
CA LEU A 483 -19.62 -13.15 1.84
C LEU A 483 -18.73 -14.24 2.46
N LYS A 484 -17.68 -13.85 3.18
CA LYS A 484 -16.79 -14.79 3.86
C LYS A 484 -17.54 -15.70 4.83
N LYS A 485 -18.44 -15.15 5.67
CA LYS A 485 -19.28 -15.93 6.58
C LYS A 485 -20.21 -16.86 5.85
N ALA A 486 -20.80 -16.43 4.73
CA ALA A 486 -21.65 -17.28 3.91
C ALA A 486 -20.84 -18.47 3.36
N LEU A 487 -19.65 -18.23 2.80
CA LEU A 487 -18.79 -19.27 2.23
C LEU A 487 -18.21 -20.24 3.28
N LEU A 488 -17.97 -19.78 4.50
CA LEU A 488 -17.60 -20.67 5.62
C LEU A 488 -18.66 -21.72 5.93
N ASN A 489 -19.94 -21.38 5.73
CA ASN A 489 -21.08 -22.27 5.94
C ASN A 489 -21.46 -23.09 4.69
N PHE A 490 -20.70 -23.00 3.61
CA PHE A 490 -20.93 -23.76 2.41
C PHE A 490 -20.37 -25.19 2.54
N ASP A 491 -21.20 -26.21 2.34
CA ASP A 491 -20.84 -27.62 2.51
C ASP A 491 -20.21 -28.27 1.27
N GLY A 492 -20.18 -27.56 0.13
CA GLY A 492 -19.58 -28.04 -1.13
C GLY A 492 -18.10 -27.76 -1.25
N SER A 493 -17.52 -28.13 -2.40
CA SER A 493 -16.16 -27.78 -2.77
C SER A 493 -16.10 -26.32 -3.23
N LEU A 494 -15.03 -25.61 -2.88
CA LEU A 494 -14.88 -24.18 -3.11
C LEU A 494 -13.54 -23.90 -3.79
N ILE A 495 -13.58 -23.17 -4.91
CA ILE A 495 -12.40 -22.62 -5.58
C ILE A 495 -12.53 -21.10 -5.58
N ILE A 496 -11.52 -20.42 -5.09
CA ILE A 496 -11.49 -18.95 -5.05
C ILE A 496 -10.22 -18.46 -5.74
N VAL A 497 -10.41 -17.64 -6.76
CA VAL A 497 -9.36 -16.78 -7.30
C VAL A 497 -9.48 -15.44 -6.59
N SER A 498 -8.52 -15.06 -5.78
CA SER A 498 -8.54 -13.75 -5.12
C SER A 498 -7.14 -13.29 -4.73
N HIS A 499 -6.95 -11.98 -4.74
CA HIS A 499 -5.77 -11.29 -4.24
C HIS A 499 -5.95 -10.73 -2.82
N ASP A 500 -7.14 -10.91 -2.23
CA ASP A 500 -7.47 -10.47 -0.88
C ASP A 500 -7.04 -11.52 0.15
N ARG A 501 -5.90 -11.26 0.80
CA ARG A 501 -5.28 -12.17 1.80
C ARG A 501 -6.19 -12.43 2.99
N GLU A 502 -6.87 -11.38 3.49
CA GLU A 502 -7.77 -11.49 4.64
C GLU A 502 -9.02 -12.30 4.30
N PHE A 503 -9.52 -12.15 3.08
CA PHE A 503 -10.66 -12.91 2.61
C PHE A 503 -10.32 -14.41 2.51
N LEU A 504 -9.16 -14.75 1.95
CA LEU A 504 -8.70 -16.15 1.81
C LEU A 504 -8.34 -16.80 3.15
N GLN A 505 -7.87 -16.02 4.13
CA GLN A 505 -7.45 -16.52 5.43
C GLN A 505 -8.57 -17.28 6.15
N GLY A 506 -8.31 -18.53 6.53
CA GLY A 506 -9.27 -19.40 7.22
C GLY A 506 -10.46 -19.86 6.36
N LEU A 507 -10.50 -19.48 5.07
CA LEU A 507 -11.52 -19.91 4.11
C LEU A 507 -11.02 -21.05 3.23
N THR A 508 -9.70 -21.13 3.00
CA THR A 508 -9.06 -22.10 2.13
C THR A 508 -8.05 -22.95 2.90
N GLU A 509 -7.91 -24.23 2.51
CA GLU A 509 -7.03 -25.22 3.13
C GLU A 509 -5.90 -25.65 2.19
N LYS A 510 -6.03 -25.37 0.89
CA LYS A 510 -5.05 -25.64 -0.14
C LYS A 510 -4.86 -24.39 -0.99
N VAL A 511 -3.61 -24.11 -1.34
CA VAL A 511 -3.24 -23.01 -2.21
C VAL A 511 -2.57 -23.56 -3.45
N TYR A 512 -3.09 -23.25 -4.62
CA TYR A 512 -2.47 -23.57 -5.89
C TYR A 512 -1.81 -22.33 -6.48
N GLU A 513 -0.49 -22.36 -6.54
CA GLU A 513 0.32 -21.28 -7.11
C GLU A 513 0.46 -21.48 -8.62
N PHE A 514 0.04 -20.49 -9.39
CA PHE A 514 0.29 -20.38 -10.82
C PHE A 514 1.63 -19.71 -11.04
N LYS A 515 2.56 -20.42 -11.69
CA LYS A 515 3.89 -19.91 -12.00
C LYS A 515 4.46 -20.61 -13.22
N ASN A 516 4.97 -19.85 -14.18
CA ASN A 516 5.59 -20.39 -15.40
C ASN A 516 4.68 -21.39 -16.14
N GLN A 517 3.40 -21.08 -16.33
CA GLN A 517 2.39 -21.91 -17.03
C GLN A 517 2.06 -23.23 -16.32
N GLN A 518 2.57 -23.46 -15.13
CA GLN A 518 2.37 -24.67 -14.32
C GLN A 518 1.61 -24.35 -13.03
N LEU A 519 1.09 -25.42 -12.41
CA LEU A 519 0.36 -25.35 -11.16
C LEU A 519 1.15 -26.08 -10.08
N LYS A 520 1.39 -25.42 -8.95
CA LYS A 520 2.05 -26.00 -7.78
C LYS A 520 1.11 -25.99 -6.59
N GLU A 521 0.91 -27.15 -5.98
CA GLU A 521 0.11 -27.30 -4.78
C GLU A 521 0.91 -26.95 -3.52
N HIS A 522 0.30 -26.17 -2.63
CA HIS A 522 0.76 -25.89 -1.29
C HIS A 522 -0.35 -26.25 -0.31
N ILE A 523 -0.05 -27.11 0.66
CA ILE A 523 -0.99 -27.53 1.70
C ILE A 523 -0.93 -26.50 2.82
N GLY A 524 -2.08 -25.94 3.19
CA GLY A 524 -2.21 -24.94 4.24
C GLY A 524 -2.96 -23.71 3.79
N ASP A 525 -3.11 -22.77 4.70
CA ASP A 525 -3.75 -21.48 4.49
C ASP A 525 -2.84 -20.51 3.70
N ILE A 526 -3.40 -19.45 3.17
CA ILE A 526 -2.70 -18.39 2.47
C ILE A 526 -1.51 -17.81 3.27
N ASN A 527 -1.65 -17.69 4.59
CA ASN A 527 -0.57 -17.20 5.46
C ASN A 527 0.62 -18.17 5.52
N THR A 528 0.35 -19.48 5.53
CA THR A 528 1.40 -20.50 5.48
C THR A 528 2.17 -20.41 4.16
N PHE A 529 1.45 -20.30 3.06
CA PHE A 529 2.03 -20.09 1.72
C PHE A 529 2.92 -18.85 1.64
N LEU A 530 2.43 -17.70 2.14
CA LEU A 530 3.19 -16.45 2.13
C LEU A 530 4.45 -16.53 3.01
N ASN A 531 4.37 -17.18 4.17
CA ASN A 531 5.53 -17.38 5.04
C ASN A 531 6.58 -18.30 4.41
N GLU A 532 6.17 -19.40 3.79
CA GLU A 532 7.09 -20.29 3.06
C GLU A 532 7.79 -19.57 1.91
N ARG A 533 7.07 -18.71 1.21
CA ARG A 533 7.59 -17.94 0.09
C ARG A 533 8.59 -16.86 0.56
N ASN A 534 8.25 -16.11 1.60
CA ASN A 534 9.18 -15.14 2.19
C ASN A 534 10.49 -15.81 2.64
N LEU A 535 10.40 -17.00 3.25
CA LEU A 535 11.57 -17.77 3.63
C LEU A 535 12.39 -18.26 2.41
N ALA A 536 11.74 -18.60 1.31
CA ALA A 536 12.41 -19.01 0.07
C ALA A 536 13.12 -17.81 -0.59
N ASP A 537 12.48 -16.64 -0.63
CA ASP A 537 13.07 -15.40 -1.16
C ASP A 537 14.25 -14.93 -0.30
N PHE A 538 14.18 -15.04 1.04
CA PHE A 538 15.30 -14.78 1.94
C PHE A 538 16.47 -15.72 1.67
N LYS A 539 16.23 -17.03 1.52
CA LYS A 539 17.28 -18.00 1.18
C LYS A 539 17.90 -17.75 -0.19
N GLN A 540 17.10 -17.33 -1.17
CA GLN A 540 17.61 -16.95 -2.49
C GLN A 540 18.45 -15.67 -2.44
N LEU A 541 18.07 -14.68 -1.64
CA LEU A 541 18.87 -13.47 -1.40
C LEU A 541 20.16 -13.77 -0.63
N GLU A 542 20.16 -14.71 0.30
CA GLU A 542 21.35 -15.18 0.99
C GLU A 542 22.29 -15.93 0.03
N SER A 543 21.76 -16.86 -0.78
CA SER A 543 22.56 -17.59 -1.78
C SER A 543 23.12 -16.68 -2.87
N LEU A 544 22.39 -15.64 -3.30
CA LEU A 544 22.88 -14.61 -4.23
C LEU A 544 23.92 -13.69 -3.58
N LYS A 545 23.83 -13.46 -2.26
CA LYS A 545 24.88 -12.76 -1.50
C LYS A 545 26.11 -13.63 -1.28
N GLU A 546 25.95 -14.93 -1.08
CA GLU A 546 27.05 -15.89 -1.00
C GLU A 546 27.72 -16.12 -2.35
N GLY A 547 26.96 -16.23 -3.45
CA GLY A 547 27.50 -16.31 -4.81
C GLY A 547 28.23 -15.04 -5.26
N LYS A 548 27.76 -13.85 -4.85
CA LYS A 548 28.46 -12.57 -5.08
C LYS A 548 29.60 -12.34 -4.07
N LYS A 549 29.62 -13.01 -2.93
CA LYS A 549 30.75 -13.01 -2.01
C LYS A 549 31.95 -13.77 -2.56
N SER A 550 31.76 -14.86 -3.30
CA SER A 550 32.90 -15.64 -3.83
C SER A 550 33.66 -14.93 -4.95
N GLU A 551 33.09 -14.00 -5.69
CA GLU A 551 33.80 -13.19 -6.70
C GLU A 551 34.30 -11.83 -6.17
N LYS A 552 33.64 -11.25 -5.18
CA LYS A 552 34.08 -9.99 -4.54
C LYS A 552 35.01 -10.20 -3.34
N ASP A 553 35.01 -11.36 -2.69
CA ASP A 553 35.84 -11.61 -1.53
C ASP A 553 37.33 -11.79 -1.90
N SER A 554 37.68 -12.16 -3.15
CA SER A 554 39.08 -12.16 -3.61
C SER A 554 39.65 -10.75 -3.84
N LEU A 555 38.80 -9.77 -4.18
CA LEU A 555 39.23 -8.36 -4.36
C LEU A 555 39.05 -7.54 -3.07
N HIS A 556 38.09 -7.87 -2.22
CA HIS A 556 37.82 -7.14 -0.97
C HIS A 556 38.69 -7.61 0.21
N HIS A 557 39.21 -8.84 0.21
CA HIS A 557 40.10 -9.31 1.26
C HIS A 557 41.45 -8.59 1.19
N ASN A 558 41.99 -8.37 -0.02
CA ASN A 558 43.22 -7.61 -0.21
C ASN A 558 43.06 -6.13 0.19
N HIS A 559 41.90 -5.52 -0.07
CA HIS A 559 41.67 -4.10 0.28
C HIS A 559 41.43 -3.89 1.79
N LYS A 560 40.78 -4.84 2.47
CA LYS A 560 40.53 -4.79 3.93
C LYS A 560 41.83 -5.06 4.73
N ASP A 561 42.69 -5.94 4.26
CA ASP A 561 43.98 -6.22 4.90
C ASP A 561 44.99 -5.10 4.67
N GLN A 562 44.97 -4.45 3.51
CA GLN A 562 45.70 -3.20 3.30
C GLN A 562 45.20 -2.07 4.20
N GLN A 563 43.93 -1.84 4.32
CA GLN A 563 43.36 -0.82 5.22
C GLN A 563 43.65 -1.11 6.70
N LYS A 564 43.64 -2.38 7.12
CA LYS A 564 44.02 -2.76 8.49
C LYS A 564 45.53 -2.51 8.76
N LYS A 565 46.40 -2.79 7.78
CA LYS A 565 47.82 -2.49 7.89
C LYS A 565 48.09 -0.99 7.96
N ILE A 566 47.45 -0.19 7.11
CA ILE A 566 47.57 1.27 7.12
C ILE A 566 47.08 1.84 8.46
N ARG A 567 45.95 1.38 8.98
CA ARG A 567 45.40 1.84 10.27
C ARG A 567 46.29 1.48 11.46
N LYS A 568 46.97 0.31 11.40
CA LYS A 568 47.93 -0.11 12.43
C LYS A 568 49.16 0.77 12.42
N LEU A 569 49.73 1.06 11.23
CA LEU A 569 50.85 1.97 11.06
C LEU A 569 50.54 3.40 11.49
N GLN A 570 49.35 3.91 11.18
CA GLN A 570 48.88 5.23 11.66
C GLN A 570 48.83 5.32 13.19
N ASN A 571 48.30 4.27 13.84
CA ASN A 571 48.24 4.21 15.29
C ASN A 571 49.63 4.13 15.94
N ASP A 572 50.57 3.43 15.30
CA ASP A 572 51.95 3.32 15.80
C ASP A 572 52.72 4.65 15.63
N VAL A 573 52.55 5.35 14.52
CA VAL A 573 53.06 6.71 14.30
C VAL A 573 52.50 7.68 15.36
N SER A 574 51.19 7.70 15.56
CA SER A 574 50.57 8.59 16.55
C SER A 574 51.01 8.31 18.01
N LYS A 575 51.28 7.04 18.35
CA LYS A 575 51.88 6.69 19.67
C LYS A 575 53.29 7.20 19.83
N LEU A 576 54.10 7.09 18.80
CA LEU A 576 55.49 7.59 18.82
C LEU A 576 55.51 9.10 18.92
N GLU A 577 54.66 9.82 18.16
CA GLU A 577 54.52 11.28 18.25
C GLU A 577 54.12 11.75 19.65
N LYS A 578 53.13 11.10 20.28
CA LYS A 578 52.73 11.44 21.65
C LYS A 578 53.88 11.24 22.65
N LYS A 579 54.67 10.20 22.47
CA LYS A 579 55.79 9.90 23.36
C LYS A 579 56.98 10.86 23.15
N ILE A 580 57.27 11.25 21.91
CA ILE A 580 58.28 12.27 21.58
C ILE A 580 57.84 13.61 22.20
N ASN A 581 56.59 14.06 21.98
CA ASN A 581 56.09 15.32 22.52
C ASN A 581 56.13 15.37 24.07
N SER A 582 55.84 14.24 24.75
CA SER A 582 55.94 14.18 26.21
C SER A 582 57.39 14.34 26.72
N LEU A 583 58.36 13.69 26.04
CA LEU A 583 59.78 13.81 26.41
C LEU A 583 60.35 15.18 26.03
N GLU A 584 59.90 15.79 24.94
CA GLU A 584 60.28 17.15 24.57
C GLU A 584 59.76 18.18 25.56
N SER A 585 58.52 17.98 26.12
CA SER A 585 58.02 18.85 27.16
C SER A 585 58.80 18.71 28.47
N GLU A 586 59.20 17.47 28.86
CA GLU A 586 60.07 17.23 30.01
C GLU A 586 61.45 17.90 29.80
N LEU A 587 62.02 17.80 28.61
CA LEU A 587 63.30 18.42 28.26
C LEU A 587 63.22 19.95 28.30
N LYS A 588 62.06 20.52 27.89
CA LYS A 588 61.80 21.96 27.97
C LYS A 588 61.63 22.46 29.42
N GLU A 589 60.98 21.67 30.28
CA GLU A 589 60.90 21.98 31.72
C GLU A 589 62.28 21.93 32.38
N MET A 590 63.10 20.90 32.07
CA MET A 590 64.49 20.81 32.54
C MET A 590 65.37 22.00 32.03
N ASN A 591 65.16 22.43 30.77
CA ASN A 591 65.85 23.61 30.25
C ASN A 591 65.45 24.91 30.99
N ASN A 592 64.18 25.07 31.34
CA ASN A 592 63.67 26.20 32.09
C ASN A 592 64.24 26.21 33.52
N GLN A 593 64.36 25.04 34.17
CA GLN A 593 65.02 24.89 35.47
C GLN A 593 66.50 25.27 35.43
N LEU A 594 67.21 24.90 34.35
CA LEU A 594 68.59 25.34 34.13
C LEU A 594 68.79 26.87 33.95
N LEU A 595 67.72 27.54 33.43
CA LEU A 595 67.80 29.02 33.24
C LEU A 595 67.46 29.80 34.53
N GLU A 596 66.67 29.16 35.43
CA GLU A 596 66.26 29.78 36.71
C GLU A 596 67.35 29.59 37.84
N GLU A 597 68.16 28.50 37.82
CA GLU A 597 69.18 28.25 38.82
C GLU A 597 70.54 28.76 38.39
N LYS A 598 70.81 30.09 38.50
CA LYS A 598 72.14 30.70 38.23
C LYS A 598 73.16 30.70 39.40
N ASP A 599 72.81 30.27 40.60
CA ASP A 599 73.65 30.27 41.77
C ASP A 599 73.40 29.07 42.69
N SER A 600 74.01 27.92 42.43
CA SER A 600 74.34 26.96 43.51
C SER A 600 75.37 25.88 43.01
N GLN A 601 76.58 25.95 43.55
CA GLN A 601 77.56 24.88 43.48
C GLN A 601 77.13 23.69 44.33
N SER A 602 76.85 22.53 43.79
CA SER A 602 76.91 21.26 44.47
C SER A 602 76.63 20.04 43.56
N LYS A 603 76.94 18.89 44.01
CA LYS A 603 76.97 17.55 43.39
C LYS A 603 75.75 17.10 42.56
N ASP A 604 74.64 17.76 42.64
CA ASP A 604 73.43 17.42 41.93
C ASP A 604 73.40 17.74 40.43
N GLN A 605 74.34 18.63 39.99
CA GLN A 605 74.43 18.99 38.55
C GLN A 605 74.89 17.80 37.66
N SER A 606 75.70 16.90 38.17
CA SER A 606 76.17 15.74 37.40
C SER A 606 75.09 14.73 37.06
N ASP A 607 74.17 14.53 38.01
CA ASP A 607 73.03 13.59 37.79
C ASP A 607 71.90 14.22 36.98
N PHE A 608 71.73 15.55 37.06
CA PHE A 608 70.84 16.31 36.21
C PHE A 608 71.24 16.26 34.73
N PHE A 609 72.55 16.54 34.45
CA PHE A 609 73.07 16.44 33.10
C PHE A 609 73.04 15.02 32.54
N LYS A 610 73.24 14.00 33.35
CA LYS A 610 73.09 12.59 32.95
C LYS A 610 71.64 12.26 32.56
N ASN A 611 70.66 12.74 33.31
CA ASN A 611 69.28 12.56 32.99
C ASN A 611 68.82 13.36 31.75
N TYR A 612 69.33 14.59 31.60
CA TYR A 612 69.06 15.40 30.41
C TYR A 612 69.65 14.68 29.15
N GLN A 613 70.83 14.18 29.20
CA GLN A 613 71.48 13.47 28.08
C GLN A 613 70.77 12.17 27.76
N LYS A 614 70.29 11.46 28.78
CA LYS A 614 69.52 10.23 28.64
C LYS A 614 68.13 10.47 27.93
N ILE A 615 67.39 11.54 28.28
CA ILE A 615 66.20 11.90 27.62
C ILE A 615 66.42 12.35 26.18
N GLN A 616 67.55 13.07 25.92
CA GLN A 616 67.90 13.51 24.58
C GLN A 616 68.29 12.31 23.67
N ASP A 617 68.98 11.31 24.22
CA ASP A 617 69.26 10.06 23.51
C ASP A 617 68.00 9.24 23.25
N GLU A 618 67.09 9.20 24.21
CA GLU A 618 65.82 8.51 24.06
C GLU A 618 64.93 9.14 22.98
N ILE A 619 64.82 10.47 22.92
CA ILE A 619 64.17 11.21 21.84
C ILE A 619 64.83 10.89 20.48
N SER A 620 66.13 10.89 20.37
CA SER A 620 66.79 10.61 19.11
C SER A 620 66.51 9.19 18.59
N VAL A 621 66.40 8.21 19.47
CA VAL A 621 65.99 6.82 19.13
C VAL A 621 64.54 6.74 18.71
N LEU A 622 63.67 7.46 19.39
CA LEU A 622 62.25 7.50 19.05
C LEU A 622 61.98 8.22 17.73
N VAL A 623 62.67 9.31 17.44
CA VAL A 623 62.58 10.04 16.16
C VAL A 623 62.98 9.14 14.99
N LYS A 624 64.11 8.39 15.11
CA LYS A 624 64.50 7.41 14.10
C LYS A 624 63.45 6.31 13.88
N LYS A 625 62.82 5.83 14.94
CA LYS A 625 61.70 4.86 14.84
C LYS A 625 60.48 5.46 14.19
N TRP A 626 60.16 6.71 14.49
CA TRP A 626 59.06 7.45 13.89
C TRP A 626 59.28 7.65 12.38
N GLU A 627 60.49 8.08 11.95
CA GLU A 627 60.83 8.23 10.53
C GLU A 627 60.68 6.92 9.75
N VAL A 628 61.15 5.79 10.28
CA VAL A 628 60.98 4.47 9.65
C VAL A 628 59.51 4.05 9.57
N SER A 629 58.69 4.39 10.58
CA SER A 629 57.28 4.07 10.60
C SER A 629 56.49 4.97 9.64
N MET A 630 56.84 6.25 9.51
CA MET A 630 56.30 7.18 8.53
C MET A 630 56.61 6.75 7.09
N GLN A 631 57.85 6.35 6.81
CA GLN A 631 58.21 5.87 5.48
C GLN A 631 57.43 4.62 5.07
N LYS A 632 57.25 3.67 5.99
CA LYS A 632 56.39 2.49 5.78
C LYS A 632 54.92 2.83 5.56
N LEU A 633 54.45 3.91 6.19
CA LEU A 633 53.08 4.40 6.00
C LEU A 633 52.90 5.05 4.63
N GLU A 634 53.90 5.81 4.17
CA GLU A 634 53.90 6.41 2.82
C GLU A 634 53.99 5.35 1.73
N ASP A 635 54.92 4.39 1.85
CA ASP A 635 55.04 3.26 0.92
C ASP A 635 53.77 2.39 0.85
N SER A 636 52.96 2.35 1.90
CA SER A 636 51.70 1.59 1.93
C SER A 636 50.50 2.37 1.40
N LYS A 637 50.63 3.68 1.09
CA LYS A 637 49.60 4.54 0.49
C LYS A 637 49.75 4.68 -1.02
N VAL A 638 50.90 4.32 -1.58
CA VAL A 638 51.14 4.21 -3.02
C VAL A 638 50.73 2.80 -3.47
#